data_834a25381bb59c9c57d60bb483097d8d
#
_entry.id   834a25381bb59c9c57d60bb483097d8d
#
_cell.length_a   1.000
_cell.length_b   1.000
_cell.length_c   1.000
_cell.angle_alpha   90.00
_cell.angle_beta   90.00
_cell.angle_gamma   90.00
#
_symmetry.space_group_name_H-M   'P 1'
#
loop_
_entity.id
_entity.type
_entity.pdbx_description
1 polymer ?
#
loop_
_entity_poly.entity_id
_entity_poly.type
_entity_poly.pdbx_seq_one_letter_code
_entity_poly.pdbx_strand_id
1 'polypeptide(L)'
;RDRLRSRGLGDVYKRQVLCCWAAWSKWASTTRIGLVNFQNYQTASLVKSNEDNFIEYEEIPLDRLDRLGRYDLVLGFGMGLKITEEQRAQILAAADEGTPIYIYAATNPENDICSLDSLTKAGISAYIGNGNKRNYRNMARYVRQHIDAKRLFVTPAEEAVESASDVLYHLDEDLSFKTVADYEKYLREQGIYREKAPKIAIVGGLNDPFSGNRANIDSLIVSLQNAGMNVYPVSSYRQRLAFLREIGPDAVIHFAHGRMVMGQADAAVEWLKERNIPIFSPLSMLETQEEWESDPMGMFGGFMSQSIVVPELDGAIYPYVLNDQELDEEGIYLFKAIPERLKNFTRIIGNFISLKRKPNAEKKVAIYYFKGAGQSSLTAQGLETVPSLYNLLKRLKAEGYTVKNLPATEKEFEKLLMTQGAVLSTYAEGAFDDFLKNGRPALVGKSEYESWVQDALPEELYADVVQLYGEAPGRYMSTVREGEPCLAVARIDLGNVVLLPQPMAAVGDDAFAIVHGAKTAPPHPYIGAYLWAQYGFGADAMIHFGTHGSLEFTPRKQVALCRYDWPDRLVGTLPHFYYYTIGNVGESMMAKRRSYATTISYLTPPFTESKTRGQYKELMNKIEAYYKTDEARQPEASIAVKKIAVKMGLHRDLRLDSLLTQPYTAEEIARIENFAEEIANEKMTGQLYTTGVPYSPEKIRSSVMAMSADPIAYSVAALDRQRGKVTDSQLKSQAFFTQHYLEPAKQLVRQVLGGQKADDALVCRVAGITPEKLAEAHTILTPPRRGMMMGRATTPTEYTADQKREAQAIAEVERTVTNIQNYKRALEELSLIHISEPTRPEPIS
;
A
#
# COMPACT_ATOMS: atom_id res chain seq x y z
N ARG A 1 3.45 14.18 -93.33
CA ARG A 1 2.34 14.06 -92.32
C ARG A 1 2.50 12.85 -91.37
N ASP A 2 3.20 11.79 -91.82
CA ASP A 2 3.30 10.56 -90.98
C ASP A 2 4.35 10.68 -89.81
N ARG A 3 5.37 11.52 -89.99
CA ARG A 3 6.37 11.75 -88.87
C ARG A 3 5.81 12.51 -87.66
N LEU A 4 4.76 13.31 -87.79
CA LEU A 4 4.07 14.04 -86.73
C LEU A 4 3.11 13.17 -85.98
N ARG A 5 2.51 12.15 -86.65
CA ARG A 5 1.63 11.16 -85.94
C ARG A 5 2.43 10.19 -85.04
N SER A 6 3.62 9.76 -85.48
CA SER A 6 4.41 8.83 -84.66
C SER A 6 5.01 9.48 -83.38
N ARG A 7 5.30 10.80 -83.43
CA ARG A 7 5.77 11.54 -82.22
C ARG A 7 4.64 11.71 -81.21
N GLY A 8 3.39 11.97 -81.62
CA GLY A 8 2.24 12.14 -80.73
C GLY A 8 1.86 10.86 -80.03
N LEU A 9 1.90 9.71 -80.73
CA LEU A 9 1.66 8.41 -80.11
C LEU A 9 2.73 8.00 -79.13
N GLY A 10 3.99 8.25 -79.44
CA GLY A 10 5.08 8.01 -78.49
C GLY A 10 4.99 8.81 -77.17
N ASP A 11 4.51 10.05 -77.25
CA ASP A 11 4.30 10.88 -76.06
C ASP A 11 3.06 10.49 -75.28
N VAL A 12 2.01 9.99 -75.94
CA VAL A 12 0.82 9.43 -75.30
C VAL A 12 1.20 8.12 -74.55
N TYR A 13 1.97 7.24 -75.18
CA TYR A 13 2.42 6.00 -74.48
C TYR A 13 3.39 6.31 -73.34
N LYS A 14 4.29 7.25 -73.46
CA LYS A 14 5.14 7.70 -72.36
C LYS A 14 4.34 8.30 -71.22
N ARG A 15 3.32 9.12 -71.48
CA ARG A 15 2.43 9.65 -70.43
C ARG A 15 1.59 8.54 -69.81
N GLN A 16 1.08 7.60 -70.61
CA GLN A 16 0.38 6.44 -70.04
C GLN A 16 1.27 5.57 -69.18
N VAL A 17 2.49 5.27 -69.60
CA VAL A 17 3.46 4.50 -68.80
C VAL A 17 3.85 5.27 -67.53
N LEU A 18 4.05 6.57 -67.58
CA LEU A 18 4.30 7.41 -66.41
C LEU A 18 3.10 7.47 -65.46
N CYS A 19 1.88 7.60 -66.00
CA CYS A 19 0.66 7.56 -65.21
C CYS A 19 0.43 6.17 -64.55
N CYS A 20 0.69 5.09 -65.32
CA CYS A 20 0.61 3.73 -64.76
C CYS A 20 1.68 3.48 -63.71
N TRP A 21 2.91 3.97 -63.90
CA TRP A 21 3.98 3.84 -62.95
C TRP A 21 3.72 4.69 -61.69
N ALA A 22 3.22 5.91 -61.82
CA ALA A 22 2.82 6.77 -60.73
C ALA A 22 1.64 6.17 -59.94
N ALA A 23 0.63 5.62 -60.63
CA ALA A 23 -0.46 4.89 -59.99
C ALA A 23 0.02 3.62 -59.28
N TRP A 24 0.92 2.85 -59.92
CA TRP A 24 1.49 1.67 -59.30
C TRP A 24 2.31 2.00 -58.03
N SER A 25 3.19 3.01 -58.15
CA SER A 25 4.00 3.43 -57.02
C SER A 25 3.16 3.95 -55.85
N LYS A 26 2.06 4.66 -56.13
CA LYS A 26 1.12 5.12 -55.10
C LYS A 26 0.39 3.93 -54.45
N TRP A 27 -0.09 2.97 -55.26
CA TRP A 27 -0.84 1.83 -54.74
C TRP A 27 0.03 0.79 -54.03
N ALA A 28 1.32 0.75 -54.30
CA ALA A 28 2.31 -0.11 -53.65
C ALA A 28 3.04 0.54 -52.48
N SER A 29 2.79 1.82 -52.20
CA SER A 29 3.46 2.52 -51.07
C SER A 29 3.00 1.92 -49.73
N THR A 30 3.86 2.07 -48.74
CA THR A 30 3.60 1.64 -47.35
C THR A 30 2.48 2.48 -46.72
N THR A 31 1.57 1.84 -46.03
CA THR A 31 0.57 2.50 -45.20
C THR A 31 1.22 2.88 -43.86
N ARG A 32 1.18 4.17 -43.47
CA ARG A 32 1.78 4.70 -42.26
C ARG A 32 0.69 5.08 -41.26
N ILE A 33 0.74 4.45 -40.09
CA ILE A 33 -0.17 4.72 -39.01
C ILE A 33 0.64 5.46 -37.92
N GLY A 34 0.28 6.71 -37.67
CA GLY A 34 0.89 7.51 -36.61
C GLY A 34 0.20 7.30 -35.26
N LEU A 35 0.94 7.17 -34.18
CA LEU A 35 0.42 6.94 -32.83
C LEU A 35 0.72 8.17 -31.95
N VAL A 36 -0.31 8.75 -31.33
CA VAL A 36 -0.22 9.91 -30.43
C VAL A 36 -0.63 9.52 -29.02
N ASN A 37 0.23 9.77 -28.04
CA ASN A 37 -0.01 9.51 -26.61
C ASN A 37 -0.28 8.04 -26.26
N PHE A 38 0.27 7.12 -27.02
CA PHE A 38 0.27 5.70 -26.66
C PHE A 38 1.35 5.40 -25.62
N GLN A 39 1.04 4.51 -24.69
CA GLN A 39 2.05 3.96 -23.79
C GLN A 39 2.85 2.87 -24.52
N ASN A 40 4.11 2.69 -24.16
CA ASN A 40 5.01 1.73 -24.80
C ASN A 40 4.38 0.34 -24.99
N TYR A 41 3.72 -0.18 -23.96
CA TYR A 41 3.08 -1.50 -24.04
C TYR A 41 1.90 -1.56 -25.03
N GLN A 42 1.19 -0.45 -25.24
CA GLN A 42 0.11 -0.35 -26.23
C GLN A 42 0.68 -0.32 -27.64
N THR A 43 1.71 0.50 -27.85
CA THR A 43 2.47 0.51 -29.10
C THR A 43 2.99 -0.89 -29.43
N ALA A 44 3.59 -1.57 -28.45
CA ALA A 44 4.09 -2.93 -28.61
C ALA A 44 3.01 -3.92 -29.07
N SER A 45 1.82 -3.85 -28.48
CA SER A 45 0.69 -4.71 -28.85
C SER A 45 0.26 -4.50 -30.30
N LEU A 46 0.22 -3.25 -30.77
CA LEU A 46 -0.13 -2.91 -32.15
C LEU A 46 0.95 -3.37 -33.14
N VAL A 47 2.20 -3.02 -32.87
CA VAL A 47 3.33 -3.32 -33.78
C VAL A 47 3.57 -4.82 -33.89
N LYS A 48 3.63 -5.54 -32.76
CA LYS A 48 3.86 -7.02 -32.75
C LYS A 48 2.69 -7.82 -33.29
N SER A 49 1.50 -7.24 -33.37
CA SER A 49 0.36 -7.86 -34.05
C SER A 49 0.39 -7.69 -35.57
N ASN A 50 1.18 -6.76 -36.09
CA ASN A 50 1.28 -6.51 -37.53
C ASN A 50 2.20 -7.55 -38.18
N GLU A 51 1.68 -8.28 -39.18
CA GLU A 51 2.42 -9.27 -39.96
C GLU A 51 2.63 -8.81 -41.43
N ASP A 52 2.18 -7.60 -41.78
CA ASP A 52 2.17 -7.09 -43.15
C ASP A 52 3.31 -6.11 -43.39
N ASN A 53 4.25 -6.43 -44.24
CA ASN A 53 5.44 -5.62 -44.57
C ASN A 53 5.13 -4.25 -45.25
N PHE A 54 3.89 -4.01 -45.62
CA PHE A 54 3.45 -2.74 -46.24
C PHE A 54 2.64 -1.86 -45.30
N ILE A 55 2.72 -2.14 -43.99
CA ILE A 55 2.07 -1.35 -42.96
C ILE A 55 3.12 -1.05 -41.87
N GLU A 56 3.28 0.21 -41.54
CA GLU A 56 4.23 0.70 -40.55
C GLU A 56 3.51 1.54 -39.49
N TYR A 57 3.93 1.40 -38.24
CA TYR A 57 3.53 2.27 -37.14
C TYR A 57 4.66 3.22 -36.78
N GLU A 58 4.35 4.44 -36.44
CA GLU A 58 5.32 5.44 -36.00
C GLU A 58 4.73 6.24 -34.84
N GLU A 59 5.47 6.37 -33.74
CA GLU A 59 5.08 7.24 -32.62
C GLU A 59 5.28 8.70 -32.99
N ILE A 60 4.30 9.53 -32.68
CA ILE A 60 4.29 10.95 -32.97
C ILE A 60 4.45 11.72 -31.64
N PRO A 61 5.63 12.29 -31.37
CA PRO A 61 5.82 13.16 -30.23
C PRO A 61 4.94 14.42 -30.32
N LEU A 62 4.47 14.92 -29.17
CA LEU A 62 3.58 16.09 -29.10
C LEU A 62 4.22 17.40 -29.63
N ASP A 63 5.54 17.45 -29.79
CA ASP A 63 6.27 18.56 -30.40
C ASP A 63 6.37 18.49 -31.92
N ARG A 64 5.84 17.44 -32.55
CA ARG A 64 5.89 17.20 -34.01
C ARG A 64 4.51 17.05 -34.66
N LEU A 65 3.49 17.63 -34.07
CA LEU A 65 2.13 17.62 -34.60
C LEU A 65 1.96 18.45 -35.89
N ASP A 66 2.97 19.19 -36.31
CA ASP A 66 3.04 19.92 -37.59
C ASP A 66 3.17 18.98 -38.80
N ARG A 67 3.39 17.69 -38.64
CA ARG A 67 3.65 16.72 -39.70
C ARG A 67 2.62 15.61 -39.83
N LEU A 68 1.43 15.81 -39.30
CA LEU A 68 0.36 14.78 -39.30
C LEU A 68 -0.08 14.37 -40.70
N GLY A 69 -0.03 15.28 -41.68
CA GLY A 69 -0.42 14.99 -43.09
C GLY A 69 0.43 13.95 -43.82
N ARG A 70 1.50 13.42 -43.21
CA ARG A 70 2.32 12.35 -43.77
C ARG A 70 1.82 10.94 -43.46
N TYR A 71 0.87 10.83 -42.54
CA TYR A 71 0.27 9.55 -42.12
C TYR A 71 -1.03 9.26 -42.86
N ASP A 72 -1.25 7.99 -43.16
CA ASP A 72 -2.49 7.53 -43.78
C ASP A 72 -3.61 7.37 -42.71
N LEU A 73 -3.25 7.24 -41.44
CA LEU A 73 -4.13 7.36 -40.29
C LEU A 73 -3.30 7.85 -39.07
N VAL A 74 -3.88 8.76 -38.32
CA VAL A 74 -3.36 9.15 -37.00
C VAL A 74 -4.34 8.60 -35.94
N LEU A 75 -3.84 7.69 -35.11
CA LEU A 75 -4.54 7.20 -33.92
C LEU A 75 -4.05 7.93 -32.69
N GLY A 76 -4.96 8.43 -31.86
CA GLY A 76 -4.64 9.06 -30.58
C GLY A 76 -5.30 8.34 -29.42
N PHE A 77 -4.54 8.11 -28.34
CA PHE A 77 -5.09 7.64 -27.07
C PHE A 77 -5.40 8.85 -26.19
N GLY A 78 -6.67 9.20 -26.06
CA GLY A 78 -7.11 10.44 -25.42
C GLY A 78 -7.10 10.42 -23.89
N MET A 79 -6.95 9.25 -23.26
CA MET A 79 -6.87 9.14 -21.82
C MET A 79 -5.56 9.76 -21.31
N GLY A 80 -5.68 10.79 -20.44
CA GLY A 80 -4.52 11.51 -19.93
C GLY A 80 -3.79 12.38 -20.95
N LEU A 81 -4.30 12.54 -22.19
CA LEU A 81 -3.71 13.39 -23.22
C LEU A 81 -3.74 14.85 -22.77
N LYS A 82 -2.57 15.43 -22.59
CA LYS A 82 -2.35 16.83 -22.21
C LYS A 82 -1.76 17.57 -23.41
N ILE A 83 -2.57 18.29 -24.13
CA ILE A 83 -2.16 19.14 -25.27
C ILE A 83 -2.55 20.58 -25.02
N THR A 84 -1.74 21.50 -25.53
CA THR A 84 -2.04 22.94 -25.53
C THR A 84 -3.09 23.28 -26.58
N GLU A 85 -3.68 24.48 -26.51
CA GLU A 85 -4.62 24.97 -27.51
C GLU A 85 -3.97 25.04 -28.90
N GLU A 86 -2.70 25.39 -28.98
CA GLU A 86 -1.94 25.44 -30.24
C GLU A 86 -1.77 24.04 -30.84
N GLN A 87 -1.41 23.06 -30.02
CA GLN A 87 -1.30 21.65 -30.42
C GLN A 87 -2.65 21.08 -30.88
N ARG A 88 -3.72 21.42 -30.18
CA ARG A 88 -5.09 21.03 -30.59
C ARG A 88 -5.46 21.65 -31.93
N ALA A 89 -5.13 22.93 -32.13
CA ALA A 89 -5.39 23.61 -33.39
C ALA A 89 -4.62 22.96 -34.56
N GLN A 90 -3.39 22.50 -34.33
CA GLN A 90 -2.61 21.77 -35.34
C GLN A 90 -3.26 20.45 -35.73
N ILE A 91 -3.80 19.70 -34.76
CA ILE A 91 -4.52 18.43 -35.01
C ILE A 91 -5.79 18.71 -35.81
N LEU A 92 -6.57 19.72 -35.46
CA LEU A 92 -7.79 20.11 -36.15
C LEU A 92 -7.48 20.58 -37.57
N ALA A 93 -6.45 21.39 -37.77
CA ALA A 93 -6.04 21.85 -39.10
C ALA A 93 -5.65 20.66 -40.02
N ALA A 94 -4.90 19.71 -39.51
CA ALA A 94 -4.54 18.51 -40.25
C ALA A 94 -5.78 17.64 -40.62
N ALA A 95 -6.76 17.58 -39.72
CA ALA A 95 -8.04 16.90 -39.96
C ALA A 95 -8.84 17.62 -41.07
N ASP A 96 -8.90 18.95 -41.05
CA ASP A 96 -9.56 19.79 -42.06
C ASP A 96 -8.86 19.72 -43.43
N GLU A 97 -7.53 19.51 -43.44
CA GLU A 97 -6.74 19.28 -44.65
C GLU A 97 -6.92 17.86 -45.22
N GLY A 98 -7.68 17.01 -44.56
CA GLY A 98 -8.04 15.68 -44.99
C GLY A 98 -7.18 14.55 -44.45
N THR A 99 -6.34 14.77 -43.44
CA THR A 99 -5.65 13.68 -42.73
C THR A 99 -6.65 12.86 -41.92
N PRO A 100 -6.72 11.54 -42.08
CA PRO A 100 -7.56 10.69 -41.26
C PRO A 100 -7.03 10.68 -39.81
N ILE A 101 -7.83 11.19 -38.86
CA ILE A 101 -7.46 11.29 -37.42
C ILE A 101 -8.57 10.69 -36.60
N TYR A 102 -8.20 9.85 -35.63
CA TYR A 102 -9.11 9.32 -34.64
C TYR A 102 -8.44 9.28 -33.23
N ILE A 103 -8.85 10.19 -32.37
CA ILE A 103 -8.48 10.18 -30.95
C ILE A 103 -9.63 9.56 -30.17
N TYR A 104 -9.39 8.41 -29.55
CA TYR A 104 -10.40 7.66 -28.80
C TYR A 104 -10.13 7.69 -27.30
N ALA A 105 -11.14 7.36 -26.49
CA ALA A 105 -11.07 7.32 -25.02
C ALA A 105 -10.64 8.65 -24.36
N ALA A 106 -11.02 9.79 -24.96
CA ALA A 106 -10.65 11.09 -24.46
C ALA A 106 -11.27 11.36 -23.07
N THR A 107 -10.42 11.67 -22.07
CA THR A 107 -10.86 12.12 -20.75
C THR A 107 -11.28 13.59 -20.73
N ASN A 108 -10.69 14.42 -21.61
CA ASN A 108 -11.15 15.76 -21.92
C ASN A 108 -12.01 15.71 -23.19
N PRO A 109 -13.31 16.09 -23.15
CA PRO A 109 -14.18 16.06 -24.32
C PRO A 109 -13.68 16.87 -25.52
N GLU A 110 -12.92 17.93 -25.30
CA GLU A 110 -12.31 18.75 -26.36
C GLU A 110 -11.23 17.99 -27.15
N ASN A 111 -10.72 16.91 -26.60
CA ASN A 111 -9.73 16.05 -27.25
C ASN A 111 -10.38 14.86 -27.97
N ASP A 112 -11.72 14.71 -27.99
CA ASP A 112 -12.43 13.71 -28.78
C ASP A 112 -12.51 14.18 -30.25
N ILE A 113 -11.39 14.06 -30.96
CA ILE A 113 -11.23 14.52 -32.33
C ILE A 113 -11.30 13.33 -33.29
N CYS A 114 -12.20 13.38 -34.24
CA CYS A 114 -12.35 12.34 -35.26
C CYS A 114 -12.73 12.95 -36.62
N SER A 115 -11.89 12.75 -37.63
CA SER A 115 -12.15 13.13 -39.01
C SER A 115 -12.68 11.96 -39.85
N LEU A 116 -12.83 10.76 -39.30
CA LEU A 116 -13.36 9.59 -40.00
C LEU A 116 -14.88 9.68 -40.15
N ASP A 117 -15.39 9.13 -41.26
CA ASP A 117 -16.83 8.91 -41.37
C ASP A 117 -17.32 7.87 -40.35
N SER A 118 -18.66 7.84 -40.16
CA SER A 118 -19.27 7.00 -39.15
C SER A 118 -19.02 5.50 -39.33
N LEU A 119 -18.94 5.02 -40.57
CA LEU A 119 -18.73 3.60 -40.87
C LEU A 119 -17.27 3.22 -40.59
N THR A 120 -16.33 4.04 -41.06
CA THR A 120 -14.90 3.85 -40.84
C THR A 120 -14.55 3.93 -39.37
N LYS A 121 -15.11 4.94 -38.63
CA LYS A 121 -14.95 5.05 -37.18
C LYS A 121 -15.46 3.78 -36.47
N ALA A 122 -16.64 3.29 -36.83
CA ALA A 122 -17.21 2.08 -36.23
C ALA A 122 -16.33 0.85 -36.48
N GLY A 123 -15.77 0.70 -37.68
CA GLY A 123 -14.85 -0.38 -38.02
C GLY A 123 -13.59 -0.36 -37.15
N ILE A 124 -12.88 0.78 -37.09
CA ILE A 124 -11.70 0.92 -36.23
C ILE A 124 -12.04 0.72 -34.76
N SER A 125 -13.17 1.29 -34.27
CA SER A 125 -13.61 1.13 -32.89
C SER A 125 -13.92 -0.32 -32.52
N ALA A 126 -14.42 -1.12 -33.44
CA ALA A 126 -14.70 -2.54 -33.21
C ALA A 126 -13.41 -3.34 -32.97
N TYR A 127 -12.33 -3.07 -33.71
CA TYR A 127 -11.04 -3.70 -33.50
C TYR A 127 -10.39 -3.24 -32.20
N ILE A 128 -10.40 -1.94 -31.91
CA ILE A 128 -9.79 -1.38 -30.69
C ILE A 128 -10.56 -1.84 -29.44
N GLY A 129 -11.89 -1.82 -29.48
CA GLY A 129 -12.74 -2.19 -28.35
C GLY A 129 -12.65 -3.67 -27.98
N ASN A 130 -12.23 -4.51 -28.92
CA ASN A 130 -11.96 -5.93 -28.76
C ASN A 130 -10.46 -6.23 -28.91
N GLY A 131 -9.60 -5.40 -28.33
CA GLY A 131 -8.16 -5.41 -28.54
C GLY A 131 -7.51 -6.77 -28.22
N ASN A 132 -7.17 -7.52 -29.28
CA ASN A 132 -6.36 -8.72 -29.24
C ASN A 132 -5.46 -8.77 -30.48
N LYS A 133 -4.48 -9.66 -30.49
CA LYS A 133 -3.50 -9.79 -31.57
C LYS A 133 -4.17 -9.89 -32.96
N ARG A 134 -5.20 -10.71 -33.09
CA ARG A 134 -5.96 -10.87 -34.37
C ARG A 134 -6.65 -9.58 -34.79
N ASN A 135 -7.31 -8.91 -33.85
CA ASN A 135 -8.01 -7.66 -34.13
C ASN A 135 -7.04 -6.51 -34.45
N TYR A 136 -5.94 -6.37 -33.75
CA TYR A 136 -4.94 -5.34 -34.09
C TYR A 136 -4.31 -5.55 -35.45
N ARG A 137 -4.04 -6.80 -35.85
CA ARG A 137 -3.58 -7.15 -37.19
C ARG A 137 -4.62 -6.80 -38.22
N ASN A 138 -5.86 -7.15 -38.03
CA ASN A 138 -6.94 -6.86 -38.96
C ASN A 138 -7.30 -5.36 -38.98
N MET A 139 -7.16 -4.62 -37.90
CA MET A 139 -7.23 -3.17 -37.87
C MET A 139 -6.22 -2.52 -38.83
N ALA A 140 -4.95 -2.94 -38.76
CA ALA A 140 -3.92 -2.46 -39.67
C ALA A 140 -4.26 -2.72 -41.15
N ARG A 141 -4.72 -3.94 -41.44
CA ARG A 141 -5.25 -4.33 -42.79
C ARG A 141 -6.43 -3.50 -43.20
N TYR A 142 -7.36 -3.24 -42.29
CA TYR A 142 -8.54 -2.40 -42.53
C TYR A 142 -8.15 -0.96 -42.91
N VAL A 143 -7.17 -0.39 -42.20
CA VAL A 143 -6.61 0.95 -42.54
C VAL A 143 -6.09 0.97 -43.94
N ARG A 144 -5.27 0.00 -44.34
CA ARG A 144 -4.68 -0.10 -45.67
C ARG A 144 -5.75 -0.29 -46.76
N GLN A 145 -6.78 -1.09 -46.49
CA GLN A 145 -7.83 -1.42 -47.42
C GLN A 145 -8.89 -0.33 -47.57
N HIS A 146 -9.32 0.29 -46.48
CA HIS A 146 -10.51 1.16 -46.48
C HIS A 146 -10.20 2.63 -46.27
N ILE A 147 -9.17 2.98 -45.50
CA ILE A 147 -8.80 4.38 -45.20
C ILE A 147 -7.82 4.89 -46.24
N ASP A 148 -6.69 4.20 -46.36
CA ASP A 148 -5.64 4.53 -47.32
C ASP A 148 -6.01 4.13 -48.76
N ALA A 149 -6.96 3.21 -48.94
CA ALA A 149 -7.45 2.74 -50.19
C ALA A 149 -6.37 2.20 -51.15
N LYS A 150 -5.33 1.56 -50.62
CA LYS A 150 -4.27 0.87 -51.39
C LYS A 150 -4.86 -0.32 -52.12
N ARG A 151 -4.31 -0.64 -53.27
CA ARG A 151 -4.80 -1.72 -54.15
C ARG A 151 -3.77 -2.84 -54.39
N LEU A 152 -2.53 -2.60 -54.05
CA LEU A 152 -1.46 -3.58 -54.19
C LEU A 152 -0.93 -3.99 -52.82
N PHE A 153 -0.57 -5.25 -52.71
CA PHE A 153 -0.06 -5.85 -51.47
C PHE A 153 -1.02 -5.63 -50.31
N VAL A 154 -2.30 -5.87 -50.56
CA VAL A 154 -3.37 -5.73 -49.55
C VAL A 154 -3.83 -7.13 -49.15
N THR A 155 -3.65 -7.45 -47.87
CA THR A 155 -4.31 -8.61 -47.26
C THR A 155 -5.68 -8.15 -46.78
N PRO A 156 -6.79 -8.83 -47.17
CA PRO A 156 -8.11 -8.46 -46.72
C PRO A 156 -8.20 -8.49 -45.18
N ALA A 157 -8.83 -7.44 -44.63
CA ALA A 157 -9.17 -7.44 -43.23
C ALA A 157 -10.33 -8.38 -42.92
N GLU A 158 -10.21 -9.20 -41.91
CA GLU A 158 -11.28 -9.99 -41.35
C GLU A 158 -12.14 -9.14 -40.42
N GLU A 159 -13.39 -9.50 -40.19
CA GLU A 159 -14.23 -8.82 -39.20
C GLU A 159 -13.64 -8.93 -37.79
N ALA A 160 -13.91 -7.88 -36.99
CA ALA A 160 -13.49 -7.89 -35.58
C ALA A 160 -14.19 -9.03 -34.83
N VAL A 161 -13.40 -9.77 -34.05
CA VAL A 161 -13.92 -10.84 -33.21
C VAL A 161 -13.97 -10.36 -31.76
N GLU A 162 -14.95 -10.81 -30.99
CA GLU A 162 -14.97 -10.52 -29.55
C GLU A 162 -13.71 -11.11 -28.90
N SER A 163 -13.07 -10.30 -28.06
CA SER A 163 -11.97 -10.78 -27.25
C SER A 163 -12.46 -11.85 -26.28
N ALA A 164 -11.67 -12.88 -26.08
CA ALA A 164 -11.97 -13.88 -25.09
C ALA A 164 -11.98 -13.21 -23.71
N SER A 165 -13.18 -13.09 -23.13
CA SER A 165 -13.39 -12.54 -21.79
C SER A 165 -13.98 -13.61 -20.88
N ASP A 166 -13.72 -13.47 -19.57
CA ASP A 166 -14.17 -14.44 -18.56
C ASP A 166 -13.68 -15.87 -18.88
N VAL A 167 -12.35 -16.01 -19.04
CA VAL A 167 -11.68 -17.27 -19.40
C VAL A 167 -10.41 -17.49 -18.58
N LEU A 168 -9.97 -18.75 -18.53
CA LEU A 168 -8.60 -19.11 -18.20
C LEU A 168 -7.78 -19.23 -19.48
N TYR A 169 -6.47 -19.05 -19.38
CA TYR A 169 -5.54 -19.17 -20.51
C TYR A 169 -4.23 -19.88 -20.07
N HIS A 170 -3.41 -20.24 -21.02
CA HIS A 170 -2.10 -20.83 -20.80
C HIS A 170 -1.06 -20.21 -21.75
N LEU A 171 0.01 -20.90 -22.07
CA LEU A 171 1.12 -20.36 -22.89
C LEU A 171 0.73 -20.14 -24.37
N ASP A 172 -0.21 -20.93 -24.88
CA ASP A 172 -0.71 -20.77 -26.25
C ASP A 172 -1.73 -19.61 -26.28
N GLU A 173 -1.43 -18.56 -27.04
CA GLU A 173 -2.26 -17.37 -27.15
C GLU A 173 -3.60 -17.60 -27.86
N ASP A 174 -3.71 -18.68 -28.63
CA ASP A 174 -4.93 -19.04 -29.33
C ASP A 174 -5.87 -19.93 -28.49
N LEU A 175 -5.40 -20.38 -27.30
CA LEU A 175 -6.19 -21.23 -26.41
C LEU A 175 -6.75 -20.47 -25.22
N SER A 176 -8.06 -20.59 -25.02
CA SER A 176 -8.77 -20.11 -23.84
C SER A 176 -9.80 -21.13 -23.34
N PHE A 177 -10.09 -21.13 -22.06
CA PHE A 177 -10.96 -22.10 -21.41
C PHE A 177 -12.04 -21.37 -20.60
N LYS A 178 -13.29 -21.70 -20.84
CA LYS A 178 -14.45 -21.06 -20.17
C LYS A 178 -14.70 -21.61 -18.75
N THR A 179 -14.21 -22.81 -18.45
CA THR A 179 -14.38 -23.46 -17.14
C THR A 179 -13.05 -23.91 -16.56
N VAL A 180 -12.99 -23.96 -15.24
CA VAL A 180 -11.81 -24.50 -14.52
C VAL A 180 -11.62 -25.99 -14.86
N ALA A 181 -12.72 -26.76 -15.03
CA ALA A 181 -12.66 -28.17 -15.36
C ALA A 181 -12.01 -28.44 -16.73
N ASP A 182 -12.36 -27.67 -17.77
CA ASP A 182 -11.74 -27.80 -19.10
C ASP A 182 -10.26 -27.43 -19.05
N TYR A 183 -9.91 -26.39 -18.28
CA TYR A 183 -8.53 -25.99 -18.10
C TYR A 183 -7.71 -27.06 -17.36
N GLU A 184 -8.23 -27.62 -16.27
CA GLU A 184 -7.54 -28.71 -15.55
C GLU A 184 -7.42 -29.97 -16.40
N LYS A 185 -8.42 -30.29 -17.22
CA LYS A 185 -8.35 -31.37 -18.20
C LYS A 185 -7.18 -31.15 -19.17
N TYR A 186 -7.08 -29.94 -19.74
CA TYR A 186 -5.96 -29.57 -20.62
C TYR A 186 -4.60 -29.73 -19.90
N LEU A 187 -4.46 -29.23 -18.67
CA LEU A 187 -3.22 -29.38 -17.91
C LEU A 187 -2.84 -30.85 -17.65
N ARG A 188 -3.84 -31.73 -17.46
CA ARG A 188 -3.64 -33.18 -17.30
C ARG A 188 -3.19 -33.82 -18.63
N GLU A 189 -3.81 -33.45 -19.72
CA GLU A 189 -3.45 -33.93 -21.07
C GLU A 189 -2.03 -33.49 -21.45
N GLN A 190 -1.59 -32.33 -21.03
CA GLN A 190 -0.22 -31.85 -21.22
C GLN A 190 0.78 -32.42 -20.19
N GLY A 191 0.34 -33.22 -19.22
CA GLY A 191 1.20 -33.76 -18.18
C GLY A 191 1.75 -32.75 -17.17
N ILE A 192 1.11 -31.57 -17.09
CA ILE A 192 1.52 -30.43 -16.23
C ILE A 192 0.83 -30.49 -14.87
N TYR A 193 -0.43 -30.96 -14.83
CA TYR A 193 -1.21 -31.00 -13.59
C TYR A 193 -0.60 -31.97 -12.57
N ARG A 194 -0.47 -31.50 -11.34
CA ARG A 194 0.07 -32.29 -10.22
C ARG A 194 -0.96 -32.39 -9.10
N GLU A 195 -1.36 -33.63 -8.76
CA GLU A 195 -2.28 -33.87 -7.66
C GLU A 195 -1.73 -33.32 -6.33
N LYS A 196 -2.57 -32.67 -5.54
CA LYS A 196 -2.21 -32.08 -4.24
C LYS A 196 -1.17 -30.94 -4.29
N ALA A 197 -0.71 -30.53 -5.47
CA ALA A 197 0.16 -29.37 -5.59
C ALA A 197 -0.58 -28.08 -5.23
N PRO A 198 0.15 -27.05 -4.78
CA PRO A 198 -0.43 -25.75 -4.54
C PRO A 198 -1.10 -25.19 -5.81
N LYS A 199 -2.24 -24.54 -5.63
CA LYS A 199 -2.95 -23.83 -6.71
C LYS A 199 -2.66 -22.33 -6.60
N ILE A 200 -2.14 -21.75 -7.67
CA ILE A 200 -1.81 -20.34 -7.76
C ILE A 200 -2.69 -19.68 -8.84
N ALA A 201 -3.53 -18.74 -8.44
CA ALA A 201 -4.28 -17.94 -9.41
C ALA A 201 -3.48 -16.68 -9.79
N ILE A 202 -3.40 -16.37 -11.08
CA ILE A 202 -2.84 -15.12 -11.60
C ILE A 202 -3.99 -14.30 -12.17
N VAL A 203 -4.14 -13.05 -11.72
CA VAL A 203 -5.22 -12.16 -12.15
C VAL A 203 -4.69 -10.75 -12.44
N GLY A 204 -5.36 -10.02 -13.31
CA GLY A 204 -4.98 -8.67 -13.70
C GLY A 204 -3.85 -8.63 -14.73
N GLY A 205 -3.31 -7.44 -14.91
CA GLY A 205 -2.28 -7.12 -15.88
C GLY A 205 -2.58 -5.80 -16.57
N LEU A 206 -1.55 -5.11 -17.05
CA LEU A 206 -1.70 -3.88 -17.85
C LEU A 206 -2.14 -4.21 -19.28
N ASN A 207 -1.72 -5.38 -19.76
CA ASN A 207 -2.05 -5.86 -21.10
C ASN A 207 -3.14 -6.91 -21.07
N ASP A 208 -3.94 -6.92 -22.14
CA ASP A 208 -4.76 -8.07 -22.44
C ASP A 208 -3.85 -9.27 -22.75
N PRO A 209 -4.06 -10.46 -22.14
CA PRO A 209 -3.20 -11.62 -22.32
C PRO A 209 -3.20 -12.16 -23.76
N PHE A 210 -4.11 -11.69 -24.60
CA PHE A 210 -4.23 -12.07 -26.01
C PHE A 210 -3.67 -11.00 -26.95
N SER A 211 -2.98 -9.97 -26.43
CA SER A 211 -2.45 -8.84 -27.22
C SER A 211 -1.06 -9.06 -27.82
N GLY A 212 -0.42 -10.21 -27.60
CA GLY A 212 0.91 -10.50 -28.13
C GLY A 212 2.09 -9.90 -27.32
N ASN A 213 1.85 -9.27 -26.18
CA ASN A 213 2.87 -8.70 -25.31
C ASN A 213 2.69 -9.21 -23.85
N ARG A 214 2.96 -10.50 -23.63
CA ARG A 214 2.76 -11.16 -22.33
C ARG A 214 3.91 -12.06 -21.89
N ALA A 215 5.09 -11.92 -22.49
CA ALA A 215 6.24 -12.76 -22.20
C ALA A 215 6.62 -12.81 -20.70
N ASN A 216 6.38 -11.73 -19.97
CA ASN A 216 6.52 -11.66 -18.52
C ASN A 216 5.59 -12.62 -17.77
N ILE A 217 4.31 -12.69 -18.19
CA ILE A 217 3.32 -13.59 -17.57
C ILE A 217 3.64 -15.04 -17.93
N ASP A 218 3.98 -15.31 -19.18
CA ASP A 218 4.37 -16.66 -19.63
C ASP A 218 5.58 -17.17 -18.85
N SER A 219 6.59 -16.33 -18.64
CA SER A 219 7.77 -16.64 -17.82
C SER A 219 7.39 -16.97 -16.38
N LEU A 220 6.43 -16.25 -15.79
CA LEU A 220 5.95 -16.50 -14.44
C LEU A 220 5.17 -17.83 -14.36
N ILE A 221 4.30 -18.13 -15.33
CA ILE A 221 3.57 -19.40 -15.42
C ILE A 221 4.57 -20.56 -15.42
N VAL A 222 5.56 -20.50 -16.31
CA VAL A 222 6.59 -21.55 -16.44
C VAL A 222 7.39 -21.69 -15.15
N SER A 223 7.81 -20.58 -14.54
CA SER A 223 8.60 -20.60 -13.30
C SER A 223 7.85 -21.25 -12.13
N LEU A 224 6.57 -20.91 -11.95
CA LEU A 224 5.73 -21.49 -10.90
C LEU A 224 5.42 -22.98 -11.16
N GLN A 225 5.16 -23.37 -12.41
CA GLN A 225 4.95 -24.77 -12.79
C GLN A 225 6.21 -25.61 -12.56
N ASN A 226 7.38 -25.09 -12.92
CA ASN A 226 8.68 -25.74 -12.66
C ASN A 226 8.95 -25.88 -11.16
N ALA A 227 8.46 -24.95 -10.34
CA ALA A 227 8.50 -25.03 -8.87
C ALA A 227 7.46 -26.00 -8.28
N GLY A 228 6.68 -26.68 -9.11
CA GLY A 228 5.74 -27.73 -8.69
C GLY A 228 4.35 -27.26 -8.34
N MET A 229 3.93 -26.11 -8.83
CA MET A 229 2.61 -25.51 -8.55
C MET A 229 1.67 -25.68 -9.74
N ASN A 230 0.37 -25.78 -9.48
CA ASN A 230 -0.66 -25.69 -10.52
C ASN A 230 -1.06 -24.20 -10.67
N VAL A 231 -0.90 -23.66 -11.86
CA VAL A 231 -1.08 -22.23 -12.12
C VAL A 231 -2.35 -21.99 -12.93
N TYR A 232 -3.15 -21.00 -12.51
CA TYR A 232 -4.44 -20.67 -13.08
C TYR A 232 -4.46 -19.18 -13.48
N PRO A 233 -4.01 -18.84 -14.70
CA PRO A 233 -4.12 -17.48 -15.21
C PRO A 233 -5.57 -17.19 -15.62
N VAL A 234 -6.16 -16.12 -15.09
CA VAL A 234 -7.56 -15.73 -15.30
C VAL A 234 -7.65 -14.37 -15.97
N SER A 235 -8.23 -14.32 -17.17
CA SER A 235 -8.65 -13.10 -17.86
C SER A 235 -10.14 -12.89 -17.62
N SER A 236 -10.47 -12.07 -16.63
CA SER A 236 -11.86 -11.75 -16.28
C SER A 236 -11.93 -10.48 -15.47
N TYR A 237 -12.95 -9.67 -15.76
CA TYR A 237 -13.32 -8.53 -14.92
C TYR A 237 -14.56 -8.81 -14.09
N ARG A 238 -15.58 -9.40 -14.67
CA ARG A 238 -16.90 -9.59 -14.06
C ARG A 238 -17.00 -10.87 -13.23
N GLN A 239 -16.40 -11.95 -13.73
CA GLN A 239 -16.49 -13.28 -13.11
C GLN A 239 -15.23 -13.68 -12.34
N ARG A 240 -14.30 -12.76 -12.15
CA ARG A 240 -13.02 -13.04 -11.47
C ARG A 240 -13.21 -13.71 -10.11
N LEU A 241 -14.10 -13.20 -9.27
CA LEU A 241 -14.37 -13.80 -7.96
C LEU A 241 -14.99 -15.21 -8.06
N ALA A 242 -15.83 -15.46 -9.07
CA ALA A 242 -16.40 -16.80 -9.30
C ALA A 242 -15.30 -17.80 -9.67
N PHE A 243 -14.41 -17.45 -10.59
CA PHE A 243 -13.24 -18.28 -10.92
C PHE A 243 -12.36 -18.54 -9.71
N LEU A 244 -12.04 -17.51 -8.93
CA LEU A 244 -11.21 -17.68 -7.73
C LEU A 244 -11.84 -18.62 -6.70
N ARG A 245 -13.16 -18.54 -6.53
CA ARG A 245 -13.90 -19.45 -5.64
C ARG A 245 -13.90 -20.90 -6.14
N GLU A 246 -14.04 -21.09 -7.44
CA GLU A 246 -14.02 -22.42 -8.09
C GLU A 246 -12.61 -23.04 -8.05
N ILE A 247 -11.58 -22.26 -8.35
CA ILE A 247 -10.17 -22.70 -8.29
C ILE A 247 -9.78 -23.08 -6.85
N GLY A 248 -10.19 -22.29 -5.87
CA GLY A 248 -9.78 -22.42 -4.48
C GLY A 248 -8.25 -22.31 -4.30
N PRO A 249 -7.60 -21.19 -4.72
CA PRO A 249 -6.15 -21.10 -4.75
C PRO A 249 -5.55 -21.02 -3.34
N ASP A 250 -4.31 -21.48 -3.20
CA ASP A 250 -3.49 -21.31 -1.99
C ASP A 250 -2.90 -19.88 -1.90
N ALA A 251 -2.72 -19.22 -3.05
CA ALA A 251 -2.30 -17.83 -3.15
C ALA A 251 -2.84 -17.20 -4.45
N VAL A 252 -3.01 -15.88 -4.43
CA VAL A 252 -3.39 -15.09 -5.60
C VAL A 252 -2.25 -14.14 -5.93
N ILE A 253 -1.86 -14.09 -7.20
CA ILE A 253 -0.94 -13.09 -7.75
C ILE A 253 -1.78 -12.10 -8.54
N HIS A 254 -1.82 -10.87 -8.08
CA HIS A 254 -2.59 -9.79 -8.69
C HIS A 254 -1.64 -8.75 -9.29
N PHE A 255 -1.51 -8.75 -10.62
CA PHE A 255 -0.88 -7.65 -11.34
C PHE A 255 -1.83 -6.45 -11.35
N ALA A 256 -1.70 -5.64 -10.32
CA ALA A 256 -2.71 -4.67 -9.98
C ALA A 256 -2.69 -3.42 -10.85
N HIS A 257 -3.87 -3.04 -11.31
CA HIS A 257 -4.20 -1.69 -11.74
C HIS A 257 -5.60 -1.35 -11.18
N GLY A 258 -5.66 -1.12 -9.87
CA GLY A 258 -6.89 -0.95 -9.11
C GLY A 258 -7.22 -2.12 -8.18
N ARG A 259 -8.50 -2.25 -7.80
CA ARG A 259 -8.99 -3.34 -6.94
C ARG A 259 -8.94 -4.69 -7.65
N MET A 260 -8.69 -5.76 -6.90
CA MET A 260 -8.65 -7.12 -7.46
C MET A 260 -9.96 -7.51 -8.15
N VAL A 261 -11.08 -7.16 -7.58
CA VAL A 261 -12.40 -7.44 -8.15
C VAL A 261 -13.22 -6.16 -8.24
N MET A 262 -13.51 -5.73 -9.45
CA MET A 262 -14.33 -4.54 -9.69
C MET A 262 -15.81 -4.84 -9.37
N GLY A 263 -16.45 -3.93 -8.62
CA GLY A 263 -17.88 -4.02 -8.27
C GLY A 263 -18.25 -5.02 -7.18
N GLN A 264 -17.33 -5.90 -6.77
CA GLN A 264 -17.53 -6.90 -5.70
C GLN A 264 -16.33 -6.94 -4.73
N ALA A 265 -15.69 -5.80 -4.52
CA ALA A 265 -14.45 -5.74 -3.75
C ALA A 265 -14.62 -6.22 -2.29
N ASP A 266 -15.69 -5.81 -1.61
CA ASP A 266 -15.95 -6.21 -0.23
C ASP A 266 -16.20 -7.72 -0.09
N ALA A 267 -16.96 -8.30 -1.03
CA ALA A 267 -17.19 -9.74 -1.07
C ALA A 267 -15.92 -10.55 -1.34
N ALA A 268 -14.99 -9.97 -2.12
CA ALA A 268 -13.69 -10.57 -2.37
C ALA A 268 -12.79 -10.50 -1.12
N VAL A 269 -12.77 -9.39 -0.40
CA VAL A 269 -12.02 -9.23 0.85
C VAL A 269 -12.52 -10.20 1.91
N GLU A 270 -13.83 -10.31 2.12
CA GLU A 270 -14.38 -11.26 3.08
C GLU A 270 -14.05 -12.72 2.71
N TRP A 271 -14.15 -13.09 1.44
CA TRP A 271 -13.75 -14.43 0.98
C TRP A 271 -12.27 -14.73 1.23
N LEU A 272 -11.38 -13.75 0.99
CA LEU A 272 -9.94 -13.89 1.25
C LEU A 272 -9.65 -14.08 2.73
N LYS A 273 -10.34 -13.30 3.60
CA LYS A 273 -10.23 -13.43 5.06
C LYS A 273 -10.65 -14.82 5.55
N GLU A 274 -11.85 -15.27 5.13
CA GLU A 274 -12.39 -16.58 5.50
C GLU A 274 -11.45 -17.73 5.12
N ARG A 275 -10.80 -17.62 3.96
CA ARG A 275 -9.88 -18.63 3.43
C ARG A 275 -8.44 -18.43 3.87
N ASN A 276 -8.10 -17.28 4.44
CA ASN A 276 -6.74 -16.90 4.78
C ASN A 276 -5.78 -17.07 3.58
N ILE A 277 -6.16 -16.49 2.44
CA ILE A 277 -5.41 -16.56 1.18
C ILE A 277 -4.60 -15.28 1.01
N PRO A 278 -3.27 -15.34 0.88
CA PRO A 278 -2.45 -14.17 0.60
C PRO A 278 -2.64 -13.68 -0.84
N ILE A 279 -2.68 -12.36 -1.02
CA ILE A 279 -2.61 -11.69 -2.31
C ILE A 279 -1.23 -11.07 -2.45
N PHE A 280 -0.46 -11.54 -3.42
CA PHE A 280 0.80 -10.93 -3.80
C PHE A 280 0.55 -9.93 -4.93
N SER A 281 1.10 -8.72 -4.81
CA SER A 281 0.93 -7.68 -5.83
C SER A 281 2.28 -7.30 -6.44
N PRO A 282 2.83 -8.14 -7.35
CA PRO A 282 4.05 -7.80 -8.03
C PRO A 282 3.85 -6.61 -8.96
N LEU A 283 4.93 -5.86 -9.17
CA LEU A 283 4.94 -4.64 -9.95
C LEU A 283 5.57 -4.88 -11.33
N SER A 284 5.00 -4.25 -12.34
CA SER A 284 5.58 -4.14 -13.68
C SER A 284 5.98 -2.70 -13.89
N MET A 285 7.27 -2.44 -14.04
CA MET A 285 7.78 -1.11 -14.30
C MET A 285 7.51 -0.71 -15.76
N LEU A 286 7.29 0.57 -16.00
CA LEU A 286 7.15 1.13 -17.37
C LEU A 286 8.48 1.67 -17.92
N GLU A 287 9.56 1.31 -17.26
CA GLU A 287 10.94 1.72 -17.49
C GLU A 287 11.79 0.48 -17.70
N THR A 288 13.00 0.64 -18.23
CA THR A 288 13.98 -0.43 -18.27
C THR A 288 14.51 -0.75 -16.87
N GLN A 289 15.10 -1.93 -16.71
CA GLN A 289 15.72 -2.32 -15.43
C GLN A 289 16.76 -1.31 -14.98
N GLU A 290 17.61 -0.80 -15.89
CA GLU A 290 18.67 0.17 -15.56
C GLU A 290 18.10 1.51 -15.08
N GLU A 291 17.09 2.03 -15.77
CA GLU A 291 16.40 3.27 -15.38
C GLU A 291 15.75 3.12 -14.00
N TRP A 292 15.01 2.05 -13.77
CA TRP A 292 14.40 1.76 -12.47
C TRP A 292 15.44 1.57 -11.36
N GLU A 293 16.51 0.80 -11.58
CA GLU A 293 17.54 0.59 -10.56
C GLU A 293 18.27 1.89 -10.19
N SER A 294 18.46 2.79 -11.13
CA SER A 294 19.11 4.10 -10.91
C SER A 294 18.19 5.13 -10.26
N ASP A 295 16.87 5.07 -10.43
CA ASP A 295 15.91 6.01 -9.82
C ASP A 295 15.88 5.84 -8.29
N PRO A 296 16.16 6.88 -7.49
CA PRO A 296 16.13 6.79 -6.02
C PRO A 296 14.71 6.79 -5.45
N MET A 297 13.68 7.12 -6.23
CA MET A 297 12.29 7.22 -5.76
C MET A 297 11.55 5.88 -5.87
N GLY A 298 11.77 5.14 -6.94
CA GLY A 298 11.08 3.90 -7.27
C GLY A 298 9.81 4.14 -8.07
N MET A 299 8.65 4.22 -7.44
CA MET A 299 7.37 4.42 -8.11
C MET A 299 6.60 5.57 -7.48
N PHE A 300 5.88 6.37 -8.28
CA PHE A 300 5.16 7.54 -7.79
C PHE A 300 3.86 7.82 -8.56
N GLY A 301 3.11 8.82 -8.11
CA GLY A 301 1.93 9.37 -8.80
C GLY A 301 0.76 8.39 -8.93
N GLY A 302 0.03 8.51 -10.02
CA GLY A 302 -1.15 7.72 -10.31
C GLY A 302 -0.87 6.23 -10.47
N PHE A 303 0.31 5.88 -11.00
CA PHE A 303 0.73 4.50 -11.20
C PHE A 303 0.96 3.80 -9.85
N MET A 304 1.66 4.45 -8.91
CA MET A 304 1.79 3.96 -7.53
C MET A 304 0.42 3.79 -6.85
N SER A 305 -0.48 4.76 -7.05
CA SER A 305 -1.83 4.69 -6.48
C SER A 305 -2.58 3.43 -6.95
N GLN A 306 -2.56 3.14 -8.25
CA GLN A 306 -3.29 2.02 -8.84
C GLN A 306 -2.63 0.66 -8.60
N SER A 307 -1.29 0.62 -8.56
CA SER A 307 -0.55 -0.65 -8.48
C SER A 307 -0.21 -1.07 -7.03
N ILE A 308 -0.22 -0.13 -6.07
CA ILE A 308 0.15 -0.40 -4.68
C ILE A 308 -0.96 0.01 -3.70
N VAL A 309 -1.36 1.31 -3.69
CA VAL A 309 -2.26 1.83 -2.65
C VAL A 309 -3.66 1.23 -2.73
N VAL A 310 -4.23 1.16 -3.93
CA VAL A 310 -5.57 0.60 -4.13
C VAL A 310 -5.61 -0.91 -3.87
N PRO A 311 -4.65 -1.74 -4.33
CA PRO A 311 -4.59 -3.16 -3.96
C PRO A 311 -4.42 -3.43 -2.47
N GLU A 312 -3.78 -2.53 -1.72
CA GLU A 312 -3.67 -2.65 -0.27
C GLU A 312 -5.04 -2.67 0.43
N LEU A 313 -6.08 -2.08 -0.17
CA LEU A 313 -7.46 -2.17 0.31
C LEU A 313 -8.04 -3.59 0.18
N ASP A 314 -7.49 -4.42 -0.68
CA ASP A 314 -7.83 -5.85 -0.80
C ASP A 314 -6.95 -6.74 0.09
N GLY A 315 -6.00 -6.17 0.84
CA GLY A 315 -5.03 -6.89 1.66
C GLY A 315 -3.79 -7.35 0.89
N ALA A 316 -3.49 -6.73 -0.25
CA ALA A 316 -2.31 -7.07 -1.04
C ALA A 316 -1.01 -6.81 -0.27
N ILE A 317 -0.08 -7.75 -0.41
CA ILE A 317 1.26 -7.74 0.18
C ILE A 317 2.34 -7.84 -0.89
N TYR A 318 3.59 -7.59 -0.52
CA TYR A 318 4.75 -7.72 -1.40
C TYR A 318 4.63 -6.90 -2.69
N PRO A 319 4.76 -5.56 -2.63
CA PRO A 319 4.92 -4.72 -3.82
C PRO A 319 6.32 -4.92 -4.41
N TYR A 320 6.54 -6.10 -4.98
CA TYR A 320 7.83 -6.61 -5.46
C TYR A 320 7.96 -6.36 -6.96
N VAL A 321 8.96 -5.63 -7.40
CA VAL A 321 9.19 -5.44 -8.83
C VAL A 321 9.58 -6.76 -9.45
N LEU A 322 8.77 -7.23 -10.39
CA LEU A 322 8.96 -8.49 -11.08
C LEU A 322 9.34 -8.30 -12.55
N ASN A 323 8.77 -7.28 -13.18
CA ASN A 323 8.88 -7.04 -14.60
C ASN A 323 9.39 -5.63 -14.88
N ASP A 324 10.08 -5.51 -16.00
CA ASP A 324 10.49 -4.25 -16.62
C ASP A 324 10.03 -4.18 -18.07
N GLN A 325 10.48 -3.16 -18.80
CA GLN A 325 10.34 -3.06 -20.24
C GLN A 325 11.71 -3.12 -20.89
N GLU A 326 11.94 -4.11 -21.71
CA GLU A 326 13.15 -4.22 -22.52
C GLU A 326 12.87 -3.77 -23.96
N LEU A 327 13.84 -3.05 -24.53
CA LEU A 327 13.82 -2.67 -25.94
C LEU A 327 14.23 -3.87 -26.79
N ASP A 328 13.41 -4.27 -27.76
CA ASP A 328 13.76 -5.33 -28.69
C ASP A 328 14.64 -4.83 -29.86
N GLU A 329 14.99 -5.72 -30.78
CA GLU A 329 15.82 -5.40 -31.96
C GLU A 329 15.13 -4.39 -32.92
N GLU A 330 13.81 -4.28 -32.86
CA GLU A 330 12.98 -3.37 -33.65
C GLU A 330 12.77 -2.02 -32.96
N GLY A 331 13.29 -1.83 -31.75
CA GLY A 331 13.11 -0.61 -30.96
C GLY A 331 11.75 -0.55 -30.26
N ILE A 332 11.11 -1.67 -29.99
CA ILE A 332 9.81 -1.77 -29.32
C ILE A 332 10.01 -2.21 -27.87
N TYR A 333 9.40 -1.52 -26.93
CA TYR A 333 9.40 -1.90 -25.52
C TYR A 333 8.45 -3.07 -25.25
N LEU A 334 9.00 -4.18 -24.77
CA LEU A 334 8.24 -5.37 -24.39
C LEU A 334 8.35 -5.63 -22.89
N PHE A 335 7.24 -6.01 -22.26
CA PHE A 335 7.30 -6.49 -20.89
C PHE A 335 8.05 -7.81 -20.79
N LYS A 336 9.05 -7.84 -19.94
CA LYS A 336 9.79 -9.04 -19.59
C LYS A 336 9.91 -9.21 -18.09
N ALA A 337 10.01 -10.45 -17.65
CA ALA A 337 10.29 -10.74 -16.26
C ALA A 337 11.81 -10.64 -16.03
N ILE A 338 12.22 -9.86 -15.04
CA ILE A 338 13.61 -9.74 -14.62
C ILE A 338 14.06 -11.10 -14.04
N PRO A 339 15.06 -11.79 -14.62
CA PRO A 339 15.34 -13.20 -14.28
C PRO A 339 15.62 -13.46 -12.81
N GLU A 340 16.43 -12.63 -12.16
CA GLU A 340 16.73 -12.74 -10.73
C GLU A 340 15.46 -12.53 -9.89
N ARG A 341 14.67 -11.50 -10.25
CA ARG A 341 13.45 -11.16 -9.56
C ARG A 341 12.40 -12.25 -9.70
N LEU A 342 12.26 -12.84 -10.87
CA LEU A 342 11.36 -13.97 -11.13
C LEU A 342 11.72 -15.19 -10.27
N LYS A 343 13.02 -15.55 -10.22
CA LYS A 343 13.51 -16.64 -9.37
C LYS A 343 13.18 -16.39 -7.90
N ASN A 344 13.44 -15.20 -7.40
CA ASN A 344 13.19 -14.84 -6.00
C ASN A 344 11.70 -14.77 -5.70
N PHE A 345 10.88 -14.20 -6.60
CA PHE A 345 9.43 -14.15 -6.41
C PHE A 345 8.79 -15.53 -6.37
N THR A 346 9.21 -16.43 -7.25
CA THR A 346 8.78 -17.83 -7.20
C THR A 346 9.12 -18.49 -5.87
N ARG A 347 10.31 -18.20 -5.30
CA ARG A 347 10.70 -18.68 -3.96
C ARG A 347 9.85 -18.05 -2.85
N ILE A 348 9.56 -16.75 -2.92
CA ILE A 348 8.67 -16.06 -1.96
C ILE A 348 7.31 -16.76 -1.90
N ILE A 349 6.68 -17.00 -3.05
CA ILE A 349 5.40 -17.72 -3.12
C ILE A 349 5.53 -19.11 -2.49
N GLY A 350 6.57 -19.85 -2.88
CA GLY A 350 6.85 -21.19 -2.33
C GLY A 350 7.06 -21.20 -0.82
N ASN A 351 7.77 -20.22 -0.27
CA ASN A 351 8.02 -20.09 1.16
C ASN A 351 6.74 -19.80 1.95
N PHE A 352 5.87 -18.91 1.46
CA PHE A 352 4.57 -18.67 2.10
C PHE A 352 3.67 -19.91 2.11
N ILE A 353 3.64 -20.64 1.01
CA ILE A 353 2.88 -21.90 0.93
C ILE A 353 3.49 -22.96 1.85
N SER A 354 4.81 -23.10 1.86
CA SER A 354 5.51 -24.00 2.74
C SER A 354 5.26 -23.68 4.21
N LEU A 355 5.32 -22.40 4.58
CA LEU A 355 5.00 -21.95 5.94
C LEU A 355 3.59 -22.35 6.37
N LYS A 356 2.60 -22.27 5.48
CA LYS A 356 1.22 -22.69 5.75
C LYS A 356 1.08 -24.20 5.90
N ARG A 357 1.78 -24.98 5.08
CA ARG A 357 1.64 -26.46 4.99
C ARG A 357 2.56 -27.23 5.92
N LYS A 358 3.71 -26.68 6.28
CA LYS A 358 4.69 -27.30 7.17
C LYS A 358 4.12 -27.51 8.56
N PRO A 359 4.32 -28.66 9.22
CA PRO A 359 3.93 -28.88 10.61
C PRO A 359 4.54 -27.84 11.55
N ASN A 360 3.80 -27.36 12.52
CA ASN A 360 4.27 -26.32 13.46
C ASN A 360 5.57 -26.71 14.17
N ALA A 361 5.74 -27.98 14.52
CA ALA A 361 6.93 -28.48 15.20
C ALA A 361 8.23 -28.32 14.36
N GLU A 362 8.09 -28.25 13.04
CA GLU A 362 9.23 -28.17 12.12
C GLU A 362 9.53 -26.74 11.67
N LYS A 363 8.58 -25.80 11.88
CA LYS A 363 8.74 -24.40 11.49
C LYS A 363 9.82 -23.72 12.32
N LYS A 364 10.76 -23.08 11.63
CA LYS A 364 11.81 -22.27 12.24
C LYS A 364 11.44 -20.78 12.15
N VAL A 365 11.33 -20.10 13.29
CA VAL A 365 10.89 -18.71 13.37
C VAL A 365 11.96 -17.85 14.01
N ALA A 366 12.40 -16.81 13.30
CA ALA A 366 13.31 -15.80 13.82
C ALA A 366 12.49 -14.57 14.26
N ILE A 367 12.56 -14.18 15.53
CA ILE A 367 11.82 -13.06 16.09
C ILE A 367 12.81 -11.97 16.50
N TYR A 368 12.78 -10.84 15.81
CA TYR A 368 13.51 -9.63 16.16
C TYR A 368 12.66 -8.81 17.12
N TYR A 369 13.12 -8.61 18.35
CA TYR A 369 12.41 -7.80 19.33
C TYR A 369 13.07 -6.44 19.52
N PHE A 370 12.28 -5.40 19.69
CA PHE A 370 12.79 -4.05 19.87
C PHE A 370 13.57 -3.92 21.18
N LYS A 371 14.81 -3.43 21.06
CA LYS A 371 15.67 -3.07 22.18
C LYS A 371 16.53 -1.89 21.78
N GLY A 372 16.30 -0.73 22.41
CA GLY A 372 17.13 0.45 22.20
C GLY A 372 18.54 0.27 22.79
N ALA A 373 19.54 0.92 22.19
CA ALA A 373 20.91 0.93 22.71
C ALA A 373 20.95 1.57 24.10
N GLY A 374 21.60 0.89 25.05
CA GLY A 374 21.75 1.40 26.40
C GLY A 374 20.46 1.49 27.23
N GLN A 375 19.33 1.04 26.72
CA GLN A 375 18.07 1.06 27.46
C GLN A 375 17.92 -0.18 28.34
N SER A 376 17.62 0.05 29.60
CA SER A 376 17.27 -1.00 30.56
C SER A 376 15.80 -1.43 30.45
N SER A 377 14.93 -0.60 29.88
CA SER A 377 13.51 -0.92 29.67
C SER A 377 13.25 -1.47 28.26
N LEU A 378 12.60 -2.62 28.21
CA LEU A 378 12.19 -3.25 26.95
C LEU A 378 10.74 -2.85 26.66
N THR A 379 10.55 -1.66 26.10
CA THR A 379 9.26 -1.14 25.67
C THR A 379 9.33 -0.73 24.20
N ALA A 380 8.28 -1.04 23.45
CA ALA A 380 8.12 -0.62 22.06
C ALA A 380 6.79 0.12 21.94
N GLN A 381 6.78 1.32 21.49
CA GLN A 381 5.65 2.26 21.33
C GLN A 381 4.29 1.77 21.90
N GLY A 382 4.12 1.91 23.22
CA GLY A 382 2.89 1.49 23.90
C GLY A 382 2.76 -0.01 24.22
N LEU A 383 3.75 -0.84 23.86
CA LEU A 383 3.80 -2.29 24.11
C LEU A 383 4.74 -2.62 25.27
N GLU A 384 4.27 -3.42 26.24
CA GLU A 384 5.15 -4.12 27.18
C GLU A 384 5.79 -5.32 26.48
N THR A 385 7.02 -5.17 26.04
CA THR A 385 7.71 -6.15 25.18
C THR A 385 7.94 -7.48 25.88
N VAL A 386 8.41 -7.48 27.11
CA VAL A 386 8.76 -8.71 27.86
C VAL A 386 7.55 -9.62 28.06
N PRO A 387 6.46 -9.17 28.74
CA PRO A 387 5.30 -10.04 28.95
C PRO A 387 4.61 -10.40 27.63
N SER A 388 4.57 -9.48 26.67
CA SER A 388 3.97 -9.75 25.36
C SER A 388 4.70 -10.84 24.59
N LEU A 389 6.04 -10.75 24.53
CA LEU A 389 6.88 -11.76 23.88
C LEU A 389 6.82 -13.10 24.60
N TYR A 390 6.83 -13.07 25.95
CA TYR A 390 6.67 -14.29 26.77
C TYR A 390 5.34 -14.99 26.52
N ASN A 391 4.24 -14.23 26.42
CA ASN A 391 2.91 -14.74 26.08
C ASN A 391 2.88 -15.33 24.68
N LEU A 392 3.48 -14.66 23.69
CA LEU A 392 3.63 -15.18 22.33
C LEU A 392 4.37 -16.52 22.32
N LEU A 393 5.49 -16.63 23.02
CA LEU A 393 6.27 -17.88 23.09
C LEU A 393 5.50 -19.03 23.76
N LYS A 394 4.77 -18.73 24.83
CA LYS A 394 3.87 -19.72 25.45
C LYS A 394 2.80 -20.18 24.47
N ARG A 395 2.21 -19.25 23.70
CA ARG A 395 1.19 -19.60 22.72
C ARG A 395 1.76 -20.41 21.56
N LEU A 396 2.92 -20.01 21.00
CA LEU A 396 3.60 -20.81 19.98
C LEU A 396 3.86 -22.25 20.46
N LYS A 397 4.33 -22.41 21.70
CA LYS A 397 4.53 -23.73 22.30
C LYS A 397 3.23 -24.53 22.43
N ALA A 398 2.15 -23.87 22.84
CA ALA A 398 0.82 -24.48 22.95
C ALA A 398 0.26 -24.92 21.57
N GLU A 399 0.56 -24.16 20.51
CA GLU A 399 0.20 -24.47 19.13
C GLU A 399 1.12 -25.52 18.45
N GLY A 400 2.02 -26.11 19.23
CA GLY A 400 2.89 -27.22 18.77
C GLY A 400 4.19 -26.80 18.10
N TYR A 401 4.58 -25.52 18.18
CA TYR A 401 5.92 -25.12 17.76
C TYR A 401 6.97 -25.66 18.71
N THR A 402 8.14 -25.98 18.19
CA THR A 402 9.27 -26.50 19.01
C THR A 402 9.94 -25.35 19.75
N VAL A 403 9.39 -24.98 20.93
CA VAL A 403 9.96 -23.96 21.83
C VAL A 403 10.60 -24.71 23.02
N LYS A 404 11.94 -24.74 23.03
CA LYS A 404 12.76 -25.41 24.08
C LYS A 404 13.27 -24.38 25.09
N ASN A 405 13.54 -24.81 26.29
CA ASN A 405 14.21 -23.99 27.33
C ASN A 405 13.53 -22.65 27.64
N LEU A 406 12.23 -22.52 27.38
CA LEU A 406 11.48 -21.33 27.79
C LEU A 406 11.49 -21.25 29.33
N PRO A 407 11.95 -20.17 29.94
CA PRO A 407 11.93 -19.96 31.39
C PRO A 407 10.54 -20.17 31.98
N ALA A 408 10.47 -20.66 33.23
CA ALA A 408 9.21 -20.94 33.90
C ALA A 408 8.45 -19.66 34.27
N THR A 409 9.17 -18.58 34.52
CA THR A 409 8.58 -17.30 34.92
C THR A 409 9.01 -16.17 33.97
N GLU A 410 8.15 -15.16 33.88
CA GLU A 410 8.42 -13.94 33.10
C GLU A 410 9.69 -13.22 33.59
N LYS A 411 9.92 -13.17 34.89
CA LYS A 411 11.13 -12.55 35.49
C LYS A 411 12.43 -13.27 35.07
N GLU A 412 12.40 -14.59 34.99
CA GLU A 412 13.55 -15.38 34.50
C GLU A 412 13.73 -15.14 32.99
N PHE A 413 12.62 -14.98 32.23
CA PHE A 413 12.65 -14.66 30.83
C PHE A 413 13.23 -13.25 30.59
N GLU A 414 12.82 -12.27 31.38
CA GLU A 414 13.38 -10.91 31.32
C GLU A 414 14.91 -10.94 31.58
N LYS A 415 15.36 -11.67 32.60
CA LYS A 415 16.77 -11.84 32.86
C LYS A 415 17.52 -12.48 31.68
N LEU A 416 16.91 -13.46 31.02
CA LEU A 416 17.47 -14.09 29.82
C LEU A 416 17.59 -13.07 28.65
N LEU A 417 16.59 -12.25 28.40
CA LEU A 417 16.61 -11.18 27.39
C LEU A 417 17.71 -10.16 27.68
N MET A 418 17.89 -9.78 28.95
CA MET A 418 18.94 -8.84 29.37
C MET A 418 20.34 -9.40 29.21
N THR A 419 20.54 -10.68 29.50
CA THR A 419 21.87 -11.34 29.48
C THR A 419 22.29 -11.73 28.05
N GLN A 420 21.41 -12.35 27.28
CA GLN A 420 21.74 -12.90 25.95
C GLN A 420 21.42 -11.93 24.79
N GLY A 421 20.52 -10.99 24.98
CA GLY A 421 20.13 -10.02 23.96
C GLY A 421 20.93 -8.73 24.03
N ALA A 422 22.24 -8.77 24.18
CA ALA A 422 23.05 -7.56 24.18
C ALA A 422 23.11 -6.89 22.80
N VAL A 423 22.92 -5.58 22.77
CA VAL A 423 23.10 -4.73 21.59
C VAL A 423 24.19 -3.71 21.94
N LEU A 424 25.35 -3.89 21.34
CA LEU A 424 26.53 -3.05 21.60
C LEU A 424 26.79 -2.19 20.37
N SER A 425 26.51 -0.90 20.49
CA SER A 425 26.74 0.10 19.43
C SER A 425 28.06 0.85 19.59
N THR A 426 28.58 0.89 20.84
CA THR A 426 29.83 1.51 21.18
C THR A 426 30.74 0.50 21.90
N TYR A 427 32.04 0.72 21.79
CA TYR A 427 33.01 -0.12 22.49
C TYR A 427 33.01 0.25 23.99
N ALA A 428 32.33 -0.56 24.78
CA ALA A 428 32.44 -0.49 26.22
C ALA A 428 33.40 -1.58 26.70
N GLU A 429 34.52 -1.20 27.29
CA GLU A 429 35.55 -2.13 27.77
C GLU A 429 34.94 -3.15 28.75
N GLY A 430 35.15 -4.44 28.48
CA GLY A 430 34.62 -5.54 29.27
C GLY A 430 33.17 -5.93 29.00
N ALA A 431 32.32 -5.09 28.40
CA ALA A 431 30.94 -5.42 28.13
C ALA A 431 30.82 -6.50 27.05
N PHE A 432 31.68 -6.46 26.06
CA PHE A 432 31.70 -7.44 24.99
C PHE A 432 32.23 -8.81 25.45
N ASP A 433 33.26 -8.82 26.31
CA ASP A 433 33.79 -10.04 26.91
C ASP A 433 32.78 -10.72 27.83
N ASP A 434 32.04 -9.92 28.62
CA ASP A 434 30.91 -10.44 29.42
C ASP A 434 29.82 -11.03 28.53
N PHE A 435 29.49 -10.34 27.43
CA PHE A 435 28.53 -10.86 26.44
C PHE A 435 28.99 -12.17 25.79
N LEU A 436 30.25 -12.28 25.36
CA LEU A 436 30.79 -13.52 24.81
C LEU A 436 30.72 -14.68 25.82
N LYS A 437 30.95 -14.39 27.07
CA LYS A 437 30.96 -15.39 28.14
C LYS A 437 29.57 -15.83 28.57
N ASN A 438 28.66 -14.86 28.75
CA ASN A 438 27.33 -15.07 29.36
C ASN A 438 26.20 -15.05 28.34
N GLY A 439 26.35 -14.32 27.22
CA GLY A 439 25.32 -14.09 26.20
C GLY A 439 25.12 -15.23 25.21
N ARG A 440 26.12 -16.15 25.08
CA ARG A 440 26.06 -17.29 24.16
C ARG A 440 25.71 -16.94 22.72
N PRO A 441 26.39 -15.95 22.11
CA PRO A 441 26.10 -15.58 20.72
C PRO A 441 26.37 -16.72 19.73
N ALA A 442 25.81 -16.63 18.54
CA ALA A 442 26.30 -17.43 17.42
C ALA A 442 27.60 -16.80 16.90
N LEU A 443 28.66 -17.58 16.86
CA LEU A 443 29.93 -17.13 16.29
C LEU A 443 30.03 -17.62 14.84
N VAL A 444 29.98 -16.66 13.92
CA VAL A 444 30.04 -16.90 12.47
C VAL A 444 31.43 -16.58 11.98
N GLY A 445 32.14 -17.55 11.43
CA GLY A 445 33.48 -17.35 10.86
C GLY A 445 33.46 -16.37 9.70
N LYS A 446 34.59 -15.68 9.50
CA LYS A 446 34.74 -14.72 8.38
C LYS A 446 34.34 -15.33 7.06
N SER A 447 34.89 -16.50 6.72
CA SER A 447 34.66 -17.17 5.45
C SER A 447 33.18 -17.55 5.24
N GLU A 448 32.51 -17.98 6.29
CA GLU A 448 31.10 -18.32 6.25
C GLU A 448 30.23 -17.06 6.05
N TYR A 449 30.52 -15.99 6.77
CA TYR A 449 29.83 -14.71 6.61
C TYR A 449 30.01 -14.10 5.21
N GLU A 450 31.25 -14.12 4.68
CA GLU A 450 31.54 -13.62 3.34
C GLU A 450 30.83 -14.45 2.25
N SER A 451 30.68 -15.76 2.43
CA SER A 451 29.88 -16.59 1.52
C SER A 451 28.40 -16.17 1.51
N TRP A 452 27.80 -15.88 2.67
CA TRP A 452 26.44 -15.38 2.75
C TRP A 452 26.28 -14.00 2.09
N VAL A 453 27.27 -13.14 2.28
CA VAL A 453 27.29 -11.82 1.64
C VAL A 453 27.33 -11.94 0.12
N GLN A 454 28.17 -12.81 -0.42
CA GLN A 454 28.26 -13.04 -1.87
C GLN A 454 26.94 -13.57 -2.46
N ASP A 455 26.22 -14.41 -1.71
CA ASP A 455 24.92 -14.92 -2.16
C ASP A 455 23.80 -13.88 -2.07
N ALA A 456 23.87 -12.97 -1.08
CA ALA A 456 22.79 -12.06 -0.76
C ALA A 456 22.92 -10.66 -1.36
N LEU A 457 24.14 -10.11 -1.41
CA LEU A 457 24.39 -8.70 -1.72
C LEU A 457 25.10 -8.49 -3.05
N PRO A 458 24.75 -7.48 -3.85
CA PRO A 458 25.60 -6.98 -4.92
C PRO A 458 26.97 -6.53 -4.40
N GLU A 459 28.01 -6.73 -5.21
CA GLU A 459 29.39 -6.40 -4.84
C GLU A 459 29.53 -4.90 -4.48
N GLU A 460 28.88 -4.04 -5.25
CA GLU A 460 28.91 -2.59 -5.06
C GLU A 460 28.31 -2.19 -3.71
N LEU A 461 27.20 -2.84 -3.31
CA LEU A 461 26.55 -2.55 -2.03
C LEU A 461 27.41 -3.01 -0.85
N TYR A 462 28.14 -4.12 -0.99
CA TYR A 462 29.06 -4.60 0.04
C TYR A 462 30.35 -3.77 0.09
N ALA A 463 30.82 -3.25 -1.04
CA ALA A 463 31.99 -2.36 -1.07
C ALA A 463 31.81 -1.14 -0.17
N ASP A 464 30.61 -0.56 -0.10
CA ASP A 464 30.29 0.56 0.79
C ASP A 464 30.46 0.16 2.26
N VAL A 465 30.09 -1.09 2.64
CA VAL A 465 30.27 -1.63 4.00
C VAL A 465 31.75 -1.74 4.34
N VAL A 466 32.55 -2.30 3.43
CA VAL A 466 34.00 -2.48 3.61
C VAL A 466 34.69 -1.12 3.71
N GLN A 467 34.29 -0.16 2.89
CA GLN A 467 34.84 1.20 2.93
C GLN A 467 34.57 1.89 4.29
N LEU A 468 33.39 1.70 4.87
CA LEU A 468 33.01 2.38 6.11
C LEU A 468 33.48 1.65 7.36
N TYR A 469 33.47 0.33 7.36
CA TYR A 469 33.67 -0.49 8.58
C TYR A 469 34.87 -1.43 8.50
N GLY A 470 35.60 -1.42 7.38
CA GLY A 470 36.74 -2.34 7.13
C GLY A 470 36.29 -3.72 6.66
N GLU A 471 37.25 -4.58 6.42
CA GLU A 471 37.02 -5.99 6.05
C GLU A 471 36.22 -6.75 7.11
N ALA A 472 35.48 -7.77 6.66
CA ALA A 472 34.73 -8.64 7.55
C ALA A 472 35.64 -9.31 8.61
N PRO A 473 35.13 -9.49 9.82
CA PRO A 473 33.83 -9.15 10.37
C PRO A 473 33.76 -7.71 10.94
N GLY A 474 34.72 -6.85 10.62
CA GLY A 474 34.84 -5.51 11.17
C GLY A 474 35.29 -5.50 12.64
N ARG A 475 35.23 -4.33 13.30
CA ARG A 475 35.68 -4.18 14.71
C ARG A 475 34.55 -4.32 15.75
N TYR A 476 33.30 -4.25 15.34
CA TYR A 476 32.15 -4.30 16.25
C TYR A 476 31.57 -5.70 16.29
N MET A 477 31.22 -6.18 17.48
CA MET A 477 30.69 -7.53 17.71
C MET A 477 31.56 -8.62 17.06
N SER A 478 32.88 -8.45 17.06
CA SER A 478 33.84 -9.37 16.45
C SER A 478 34.79 -9.95 17.49
N THR A 479 35.14 -11.22 17.32
CA THR A 479 36.09 -11.96 18.17
C THR A 479 36.92 -12.93 17.34
N VAL A 480 37.83 -13.65 17.96
CA VAL A 480 38.62 -14.70 17.30
C VAL A 480 38.30 -16.03 17.96
N ARG A 481 37.96 -17.04 17.18
CA ARG A 481 37.76 -18.42 17.63
C ARG A 481 38.69 -19.36 16.83
N GLU A 482 39.55 -20.09 17.53
CA GLU A 482 40.49 -21.01 16.90
C GLU A 482 41.38 -20.38 15.81
N GLY A 483 41.68 -19.09 15.94
CA GLY A 483 42.51 -18.36 14.98
C GLY A 483 41.74 -17.72 13.84
N GLU A 484 40.45 -17.98 13.71
CA GLU A 484 39.59 -17.35 12.69
C GLU A 484 38.81 -16.15 13.28
N PRO A 485 38.83 -14.98 12.61
CA PRO A 485 37.95 -13.87 12.95
C PRO A 485 36.49 -14.28 12.81
N CYS A 486 35.68 -13.98 13.81
CA CYS A 486 34.26 -14.33 13.85
C CYS A 486 33.40 -13.13 14.18
N LEU A 487 32.23 -13.07 13.57
CA LEU A 487 31.16 -12.16 13.93
C LEU A 487 30.29 -12.81 15.02
N ALA A 488 30.04 -12.08 16.11
CA ALA A 488 29.18 -12.53 17.20
C ALA A 488 27.75 -12.03 16.98
N VAL A 489 26.83 -12.92 16.63
CA VAL A 489 25.41 -12.63 16.44
C VAL A 489 24.66 -12.88 17.76
N ALA A 490 24.12 -11.83 18.36
CA ALA A 490 23.32 -11.91 19.57
C ALA A 490 22.03 -12.69 19.29
N ARG A 491 21.78 -13.74 20.06
CA ARG A 491 20.58 -14.58 19.92
C ARG A 491 20.21 -15.26 21.23
N ILE A 492 18.94 -15.61 21.34
CA ILE A 492 18.41 -16.49 22.38
C ILE A 492 17.83 -17.71 21.71
N ASP A 493 18.46 -18.83 21.91
CA ASP A 493 18.09 -20.10 21.28
C ASP A 493 17.00 -20.81 22.08
N LEU A 494 15.82 -20.91 21.50
CA LEU A 494 14.67 -21.63 22.05
C LEU A 494 14.27 -22.82 21.14
N GLY A 495 15.20 -23.43 20.46
CA GLY A 495 14.98 -24.57 19.57
C GLY A 495 14.65 -24.11 18.14
N ASN A 496 13.42 -24.37 17.65
CA ASN A 496 12.99 -23.89 16.35
C ASN A 496 12.43 -22.45 16.38
N VAL A 497 12.47 -21.79 17.52
CA VAL A 497 12.23 -20.37 17.68
C VAL A 497 13.48 -19.71 18.22
N VAL A 498 13.95 -18.66 17.57
CA VAL A 498 15.09 -17.87 18.02
C VAL A 498 14.67 -16.40 18.19
N LEU A 499 15.14 -15.79 19.29
CA LEU A 499 14.96 -14.37 19.51
C LEU A 499 16.26 -13.64 19.20
N LEU A 500 16.16 -12.56 18.45
CA LEU A 500 17.27 -11.67 18.15
C LEU A 500 16.90 -10.26 18.65
N PRO A 501 17.76 -9.59 19.43
CA PRO A 501 17.55 -8.18 19.68
C PRO A 501 17.68 -7.42 18.35
N GLN A 502 16.88 -6.38 18.16
CA GLN A 502 16.97 -5.55 16.96
C GLN A 502 18.41 -5.04 16.80
N PRO A 503 19.14 -5.41 15.75
CA PRO A 503 20.50 -4.95 15.57
C PRO A 503 20.54 -3.46 15.31
N MET A 504 21.62 -2.79 15.70
CA MET A 504 21.80 -1.37 15.45
C MET A 504 22.16 -1.12 13.99
N ALA A 505 21.39 -0.27 13.33
CA ALA A 505 21.61 0.07 11.91
C ALA A 505 22.85 0.95 11.70
N ALA A 506 23.37 1.59 12.76
CA ALA A 506 24.62 2.34 12.76
C ALA A 506 25.42 2.03 14.03
N VAL A 507 26.69 2.35 14.05
CA VAL A 507 27.61 2.17 15.18
C VAL A 507 28.39 3.46 15.45
N GLY A 508 28.90 3.63 16.67
CA GLY A 508 29.60 4.84 17.10
C GLY A 508 28.69 5.78 17.88
N ASP A 509 28.96 7.07 17.79
CA ASP A 509 28.31 8.10 18.62
C ASP A 509 26.82 8.30 18.27
N ASP A 510 26.42 8.10 17.03
CA ASP A 510 25.00 8.11 16.59
C ASP A 510 24.55 6.74 16.06
N ALA A 511 24.19 5.88 16.99
CA ALA A 511 23.67 4.54 16.66
C ALA A 511 22.32 4.54 15.91
N PHE A 512 21.65 5.70 15.86
CA PHE A 512 20.39 5.91 15.15
C PHE A 512 20.54 6.72 13.85
N ALA A 513 21.78 7.00 13.41
CA ALA A 513 22.04 7.85 12.25
C ALA A 513 21.20 7.45 11.02
N ILE A 514 21.11 6.17 10.69
CA ILE A 514 20.32 5.68 9.55
C ILE A 514 18.83 5.92 9.77
N VAL A 515 18.31 5.68 10.96
CA VAL A 515 16.90 5.93 11.31
C VAL A 515 16.58 7.43 11.22
N HIS A 516 17.56 8.28 11.52
CA HIS A 516 17.47 9.74 11.38
C HIS A 516 17.76 10.25 9.97
N GLY A 517 17.87 9.37 8.97
CA GLY A 517 17.97 9.72 7.56
C GLY A 517 19.40 9.81 7.00
N ALA A 518 20.42 9.34 7.73
CA ALA A 518 21.76 9.21 7.16
C ALA A 518 21.78 8.18 6.02
N LYS A 519 22.39 8.56 4.90
CA LYS A 519 22.52 7.72 3.71
C LYS A 519 23.81 6.90 3.74
N THR A 520 23.97 6.03 4.72
CA THR A 520 25.16 5.19 4.92
C THR A 520 24.78 3.71 4.90
N ALA A 521 25.75 2.85 4.56
CA ALA A 521 25.55 1.41 4.65
C ALA A 521 25.45 0.97 6.12
N PRO A 522 24.67 -0.06 6.45
CA PRO A 522 24.63 -0.66 7.78
C PRO A 522 25.93 -1.45 8.06
N PRO A 523 26.33 -1.59 9.35
CA PRO A 523 27.55 -2.30 9.72
C PRO A 523 27.43 -3.83 9.63
N HIS A 524 28.58 -4.53 9.60
CA HIS A 524 28.62 -6.00 9.55
C HIS A 524 27.73 -6.71 10.60
N PRO A 525 27.63 -6.27 11.88
CA PRO A 525 26.73 -6.89 12.85
C PRO A 525 25.27 -6.82 12.47
N TYR A 526 24.85 -5.73 11.82
CA TYR A 526 23.49 -5.56 11.32
C TYR A 526 23.20 -6.55 10.21
N ILE A 527 24.04 -6.56 9.19
CA ILE A 527 23.94 -7.47 8.03
C ILE A 527 23.99 -8.91 8.51
N GLY A 528 24.98 -9.22 9.36
CA GLY A 528 25.19 -10.57 9.88
C GLY A 528 24.00 -11.11 10.69
N ALA A 529 23.29 -10.27 11.44
CA ALA A 529 22.11 -10.70 12.17
C ALA A 529 20.98 -11.17 11.24
N TYR A 530 20.75 -10.45 10.14
CA TYR A 530 19.73 -10.85 9.14
C TYR A 530 20.17 -12.04 8.31
N LEU A 531 21.42 -12.08 7.84
CA LEU A 531 21.93 -13.21 7.07
C LEU A 531 22.03 -14.48 7.91
N TRP A 532 22.39 -14.37 9.20
CA TRP A 532 22.39 -15.51 10.10
C TRP A 532 21.00 -16.12 10.27
N ALA A 533 19.97 -15.33 10.38
CA ALA A 533 18.60 -15.85 10.45
C ALA A 533 18.21 -16.63 9.18
N GLN A 534 18.64 -16.17 8.00
CA GLN A 534 18.36 -16.80 6.71
C GLN A 534 19.23 -18.06 6.51
N TYR A 535 20.54 -17.92 6.60
CA TYR A 535 21.50 -18.96 6.21
C TYR A 535 21.99 -19.81 7.39
N GLY A 536 22.31 -19.20 8.53
CA GLY A 536 22.82 -19.91 9.71
C GLY A 536 21.75 -20.64 10.50
N PHE A 537 20.63 -19.98 10.79
CA PHE A 537 19.48 -20.61 11.46
C PHE A 537 18.57 -21.34 10.48
N GLY A 538 18.44 -20.85 9.24
CA GLY A 538 17.54 -21.37 8.22
C GLY A 538 16.07 -21.15 8.59
N ALA A 539 15.70 -19.90 8.89
CA ALA A 539 14.34 -19.52 9.25
C ALA A 539 13.35 -19.80 8.11
N ASP A 540 12.14 -20.21 8.46
CA ASP A 540 11.00 -20.28 7.55
C ASP A 540 10.21 -18.96 7.54
N ALA A 541 10.32 -18.14 8.59
CA ALA A 541 9.69 -16.84 8.71
C ALA A 541 10.48 -15.92 9.63
N MET A 542 10.36 -14.61 9.37
CA MET A 542 10.93 -13.54 10.19
C MET A 542 9.81 -12.69 10.76
N ILE A 543 9.89 -12.38 12.05
CA ILE A 543 8.94 -11.50 12.75
C ILE A 543 9.70 -10.34 13.38
N HIS A 544 9.38 -9.10 13.04
CA HIS A 544 9.73 -7.95 13.84
C HIS A 544 8.65 -7.73 14.90
N PHE A 545 9.03 -7.73 16.18
CA PHE A 545 8.12 -7.70 17.30
C PHE A 545 8.21 -6.40 18.08
N GLY A 546 7.23 -5.55 17.87
CA GLY A 546 7.10 -4.22 18.49
C GLY A 546 7.49 -3.07 17.55
N THR A 547 6.81 -1.96 17.68
CA THR A 547 7.07 -0.73 16.95
C THR A 547 8.29 -0.03 17.57
N HIS A 548 9.28 0.34 16.79
CA HIS A 548 9.51 -0.02 15.41
C HIS A 548 10.86 -0.73 15.26
N GLY A 549 11.23 -1.19 14.06
CA GLY A 549 12.57 -1.67 13.75
C GLY A 549 13.42 -0.56 13.11
N SER A 550 14.35 -0.97 12.26
CA SER A 550 15.24 -0.05 11.54
C SER A 550 15.37 -0.38 10.06
N LEU A 551 14.92 -1.56 9.64
CA LEU A 551 15.08 -2.04 8.27
C LEU A 551 14.35 -1.15 7.27
N GLU A 552 13.15 -0.73 7.58
CA GLU A 552 12.30 0.16 6.78
C GLU A 552 12.85 1.59 6.64
N PHE A 553 13.80 1.98 7.49
CA PHE A 553 14.43 3.31 7.48
C PHE A 553 15.79 3.33 6.76
N THR A 554 16.28 2.19 6.29
CA THR A 554 17.52 2.14 5.52
C THR A 554 17.43 2.99 4.25
N PRO A 555 18.53 3.57 3.75
CA PRO A 555 18.48 4.55 2.65
C PRO A 555 18.00 3.98 1.32
N ARG A 556 17.73 4.86 0.36
CA ARG A 556 17.31 4.70 -1.03
C ARG A 556 15.78 4.64 -1.22
N LYS A 557 15.28 3.71 -2.06
CA LYS A 557 13.90 3.74 -2.57
C LYS A 557 12.84 3.71 -1.49
N GLN A 558 11.75 4.45 -1.72
CA GLN A 558 10.60 4.47 -0.81
C GLN A 558 9.63 3.30 -1.08
N VAL A 559 9.64 2.79 -2.31
CA VAL A 559 8.77 1.71 -2.79
C VAL A 559 9.38 1.14 -4.08
N ALA A 560 8.91 0.00 -4.53
CA ALA A 560 9.45 -0.67 -5.71
C ALA A 560 10.97 -0.92 -5.61
N LEU A 561 11.36 -1.57 -4.52
CA LEU A 561 12.76 -1.82 -4.15
C LEU A 561 13.49 -2.64 -5.20
N CYS A 562 14.77 -2.35 -5.39
CA CYS A 562 15.68 -3.09 -6.25
C CYS A 562 16.78 -3.79 -5.45
N ARG A 563 17.66 -4.52 -6.14
CA ARG A 563 18.77 -5.26 -5.53
C ARG A 563 19.78 -4.39 -4.75
N TYR A 564 19.76 -3.09 -4.94
CA TYR A 564 20.61 -2.14 -4.21
C TYR A 564 19.94 -1.56 -2.96
N ASP A 565 18.72 -1.99 -2.62
CA ASP A 565 18.03 -1.59 -1.40
C ASP A 565 18.22 -2.62 -0.30
N TRP A 566 18.71 -2.19 0.85
CA TRP A 566 19.05 -3.07 1.98
C TRP A 566 17.92 -4.00 2.40
N PRO A 567 16.65 -3.53 2.54
CA PRO A 567 15.58 -4.41 2.95
C PRO A 567 15.29 -5.53 1.95
N ASP A 568 15.43 -5.25 0.63
CA ASP A 568 15.25 -6.26 -0.42
C ASP A 568 16.20 -7.44 -0.22
N ARG A 569 17.45 -7.16 0.17
CA ARG A 569 18.49 -8.18 0.38
C ARG A 569 18.42 -8.85 1.74
N LEU A 570 18.14 -8.07 2.80
CA LEU A 570 18.16 -8.57 4.17
C LEU A 570 16.87 -9.32 4.56
N VAL A 571 15.74 -9.04 3.93
CA VAL A 571 14.54 -9.88 4.01
C VAL A 571 14.68 -11.10 3.10
N GLY A 572 15.28 -10.90 1.92
CA GLY A 572 15.48 -11.95 0.92
C GLY A 572 14.14 -12.54 0.47
N THR A 573 14.00 -13.86 0.58
CA THR A 573 12.77 -14.57 0.19
C THR A 573 11.94 -15.06 1.37
N LEU A 574 12.28 -14.67 2.60
CA LEU A 574 11.54 -15.09 3.80
C LEU A 574 10.18 -14.39 3.90
N PRO A 575 9.12 -15.09 4.29
CA PRO A 575 7.91 -14.47 4.80
C PRO A 575 8.25 -13.55 5.98
N HIS A 576 7.98 -12.26 5.81
CA HIS A 576 8.28 -11.21 6.78
C HIS A 576 7.01 -10.68 7.41
N PHE A 577 6.90 -10.75 8.73
CA PHE A 577 5.79 -10.24 9.52
C PHE A 577 6.28 -9.14 10.45
N TYR A 578 5.46 -8.13 10.64
CA TYR A 578 5.78 -7.01 11.51
C TYR A 578 4.65 -6.74 12.50
N TYR A 579 4.93 -6.90 13.79
CA TYR A 579 3.99 -6.64 14.86
C TYR A 579 4.04 -5.16 15.25
N TYR A 580 3.13 -4.37 14.68
CA TYR A 580 3.13 -2.91 14.67
C TYR A 580 1.98 -2.31 15.47
N THR A 581 2.17 -1.14 16.10
CA THR A 581 1.06 -0.46 16.78
C THR A 581 0.03 0.07 15.79
N ILE A 582 -1.24 -0.18 16.07
CA ILE A 582 -2.35 0.32 15.23
C ILE A 582 -2.40 1.85 15.12
N GLY A 583 -1.85 2.56 16.11
CA GLY A 583 -1.79 4.04 16.13
C GLY A 583 -0.72 4.64 15.22
N ASN A 584 0.23 3.86 14.70
CA ASN A 584 1.33 4.36 13.86
C ASN A 584 1.19 3.88 12.41
N VAL A 585 0.15 4.36 11.73
CA VAL A 585 -0.19 3.97 10.35
C VAL A 585 0.91 4.36 9.36
N GLY A 586 1.51 5.53 9.51
CA GLY A 586 2.52 6.04 8.57
C GLY A 586 3.75 5.14 8.49
N GLU A 587 4.36 4.82 9.62
CA GLU A 587 5.52 3.93 9.67
C GLU A 587 5.17 2.48 9.33
N SER A 588 3.97 2.02 9.69
CA SER A 588 3.47 0.70 9.29
C SER A 588 3.39 0.57 7.76
N MET A 589 2.95 1.63 7.06
CA MET A 589 2.97 1.66 5.60
C MET A 589 4.40 1.65 5.04
N MET A 590 5.35 2.33 5.69
CA MET A 590 6.76 2.25 5.33
C MET A 590 7.30 0.82 5.49
N ALA A 591 7.05 0.16 6.62
CA ALA A 591 7.44 -1.22 6.85
C ALA A 591 6.87 -2.15 5.75
N LYS A 592 5.60 -2.00 5.41
CA LYS A 592 4.93 -2.77 4.36
C LYS A 592 5.58 -2.58 3.00
N ARG A 593 5.88 -1.33 2.60
CA ARG A 593 6.39 -1.00 1.26
C ARG A 593 7.89 -1.09 1.13
N ARG A 594 8.63 -0.84 2.22
CA ARG A 594 10.10 -0.78 2.23
C ARG A 594 10.78 -2.00 2.85
N SER A 595 10.05 -2.90 3.46
CA SER A 595 10.61 -4.16 3.96
C SER A 595 9.73 -5.39 3.68
N TYR A 596 8.79 -5.27 2.74
CA TYR A 596 7.85 -6.33 2.37
C TYR A 596 7.06 -6.92 3.54
N ALA A 597 6.89 -6.15 4.63
CA ALA A 597 6.27 -6.64 5.83
C ALA A 597 4.77 -6.90 5.66
N THR A 598 4.31 -8.07 6.06
CA THR A 598 2.90 -8.30 6.37
C THR A 598 2.63 -7.76 7.75
N THR A 599 1.90 -6.66 7.85
CA THR A 599 1.66 -5.96 9.12
C THR A 599 0.60 -6.66 9.95
N ILE A 600 0.91 -6.91 11.22
CA ILE A 600 0.00 -7.42 12.24
C ILE A 600 -0.11 -6.34 13.31
N SER A 601 -1.31 -5.81 13.54
CA SER A 601 -1.47 -4.69 14.47
C SER A 601 -1.69 -5.14 15.91
N TYR A 602 -1.14 -4.39 16.86
CA TYR A 602 -1.51 -4.45 18.27
C TYR A 602 -2.19 -3.15 18.70
N LEU A 603 -3.02 -3.25 19.77
CA LEU A 603 -3.78 -2.12 20.27
C LEU A 603 -2.88 -1.06 20.91
N THR A 604 -3.27 0.19 20.77
CA THR A 604 -2.70 1.27 21.57
C THR A 604 -3.02 1.06 23.05
N PRO A 605 -2.20 1.63 23.98
CA PRO A 605 -2.57 1.65 25.39
C PRO A 605 -4.01 2.18 25.58
N PRO A 606 -4.79 1.62 26.52
CA PRO A 606 -6.13 2.11 26.78
C PRO A 606 -6.08 3.55 27.30
N PHE A 607 -6.97 4.39 26.85
CA PHE A 607 -7.10 5.74 27.37
C PHE A 607 -7.84 5.71 28.71
N THR A 608 -7.37 6.48 29.67
CA THR A 608 -8.01 6.69 30.97
C THR A 608 -8.15 8.18 31.25
N GLU A 609 -9.23 8.55 31.91
CA GLU A 609 -9.36 9.94 32.36
C GLU A 609 -8.35 10.24 33.48
N SER A 610 -7.82 11.45 33.52
CA SER A 610 -6.87 11.89 34.54
C SER A 610 -7.43 11.69 35.97
N LYS A 611 -6.64 11.10 36.84
CA LYS A 611 -7.00 10.96 38.27
C LYS A 611 -6.93 12.27 39.06
N THR A 612 -6.40 13.32 38.44
CA THR A 612 -6.26 14.66 39.08
C THR A 612 -7.58 15.42 39.22
N ARG A 613 -8.67 14.86 38.68
CA ARG A 613 -10.02 15.47 38.75
C ARG A 613 -10.50 15.87 40.14
N GLY A 614 -10.05 15.20 41.20
CA GLY A 614 -10.43 15.53 42.58
C GLY A 614 -9.95 16.92 43.05
N GLN A 615 -8.68 17.24 42.77
CA GLN A 615 -8.08 18.53 43.12
C GLN A 615 -8.60 19.67 42.26
N TYR A 616 -8.76 19.40 40.95
CA TYR A 616 -9.30 20.37 40.01
C TYR A 616 -10.79 20.66 40.29
N LYS A 617 -11.57 19.68 40.81
CA LYS A 617 -12.96 19.90 41.20
C LYS A 617 -13.10 20.94 42.33
N GLU A 618 -12.18 20.92 43.33
CA GLU A 618 -12.17 21.91 44.38
C GLU A 618 -11.89 23.32 43.82
N LEU A 619 -10.91 23.41 42.88
CA LEU A 619 -10.57 24.66 42.20
C LEU A 619 -11.78 25.19 41.40
N MET A 620 -12.41 24.36 40.59
CA MET A 620 -13.55 24.72 39.78
C MET A 620 -14.74 25.19 40.62
N ASN A 621 -15.02 24.53 41.74
CA ASN A 621 -16.06 24.99 42.67
C ASN A 621 -15.76 26.40 43.23
N LYS A 622 -14.48 26.75 43.45
CA LYS A 622 -14.13 28.11 43.90
C LYS A 622 -14.20 29.13 42.77
N ILE A 623 -13.89 28.75 41.54
CA ILE A 623 -14.05 29.61 40.37
C ILE A 623 -15.52 29.87 40.09
N GLU A 624 -16.37 28.84 40.16
CA GLU A 624 -17.84 29.01 40.06
C GLU A 624 -18.39 29.93 41.16
N ALA A 625 -17.91 29.77 42.39
CA ALA A 625 -18.28 30.65 43.50
C ALA A 625 -17.84 32.10 43.25
N TYR A 626 -16.65 32.31 42.67
CA TYR A 626 -16.16 33.64 42.28
C TYR A 626 -17.11 34.37 41.31
N TYR A 627 -17.56 33.66 40.25
CA TYR A 627 -18.48 34.22 39.26
C TYR A 627 -19.89 34.51 39.80
N LYS A 628 -20.31 33.82 40.87
CA LYS A 628 -21.60 34.01 41.53
C LYS A 628 -21.55 35.05 42.66
N THR A 629 -20.38 35.59 42.99
CA THR A 629 -20.17 36.52 44.09
C THR A 629 -20.33 37.94 43.63
N ASP A 630 -21.01 38.81 44.43
CA ASP A 630 -21.17 40.23 44.19
C ASP A 630 -19.82 40.94 44.07
N GLU A 631 -19.74 41.99 43.23
CA GLU A 631 -18.53 42.78 42.96
C GLU A 631 -17.76 43.19 44.25
N ALA A 632 -18.47 43.54 45.32
CA ALA A 632 -17.87 43.96 46.58
C ALA A 632 -17.06 42.84 47.28
N ARG A 633 -17.38 41.57 47.05
CA ARG A 633 -16.72 40.40 47.64
C ARG A 633 -15.88 39.59 46.63
N GLN A 634 -15.88 39.99 45.38
CA GLN A 634 -15.08 39.33 44.35
C GLN A 634 -13.58 39.26 44.70
N PRO A 635 -12.94 40.26 45.30
CA PRO A 635 -11.53 40.16 45.70
C PRO A 635 -11.24 39.02 46.67
N GLU A 636 -12.13 38.78 47.66
CA GLU A 636 -11.98 37.67 48.62
C GLU A 636 -12.16 36.30 47.94
N ALA A 637 -13.15 36.20 47.06
CA ALA A 637 -13.40 35.00 46.25
C ALA A 637 -12.22 34.70 45.32
N SER A 638 -11.63 35.75 44.70
CA SER A 638 -10.45 35.61 43.87
C SER A 638 -9.22 35.09 44.65
N ILE A 639 -9.03 35.60 45.86
CA ILE A 639 -7.95 35.10 46.77
C ILE A 639 -8.18 33.64 47.13
N ALA A 640 -9.42 33.19 47.29
CA ALA A 640 -9.73 31.79 47.55
C ALA A 640 -9.34 30.88 46.35
N VAL A 641 -9.62 31.33 45.13
CA VAL A 641 -9.15 30.63 43.90
C VAL A 641 -7.62 30.61 43.85
N LYS A 642 -6.99 31.76 44.08
CA LYS A 642 -5.53 31.92 44.06
C LYS A 642 -4.84 30.96 45.06
N LYS A 643 -5.37 30.81 46.26
CA LYS A 643 -4.82 29.87 47.28
C LYS A 643 -4.71 28.45 46.75
N ILE A 644 -5.77 28.00 46.04
CA ILE A 644 -5.77 26.64 45.47
C ILE A 644 -4.84 26.55 44.25
N ALA A 645 -4.92 27.54 43.34
CA ALA A 645 -4.05 27.59 42.18
C ALA A 645 -2.55 27.62 42.56
N VAL A 646 -2.18 28.37 43.58
CA VAL A 646 -0.79 28.40 44.09
C VAL A 646 -0.42 27.06 44.72
N LYS A 647 -1.31 26.48 45.56
CA LYS A 647 -1.11 25.14 46.16
C LYS A 647 -0.90 24.03 45.09
N MET A 648 -1.61 24.10 43.98
CA MET A 648 -1.50 23.18 42.87
C MET A 648 -0.31 23.46 41.93
N GLY A 649 0.35 24.60 42.09
CA GLY A 649 1.49 24.98 41.27
C GLY A 649 1.10 25.68 39.95
N LEU A 650 -0.18 25.86 39.64
CA LEU A 650 -0.68 26.41 38.36
C LEU A 650 -0.20 27.85 38.09
N HIS A 651 0.07 28.62 39.17
CA HIS A 651 0.65 29.96 39.04
C HIS A 651 2.02 29.95 38.31
N ARG A 652 2.81 28.87 38.43
CA ARG A 652 4.12 28.72 37.76
C ARG A 652 3.92 28.47 36.27
N ASP A 653 3.05 27.52 35.96
CA ASP A 653 2.77 27.12 34.58
C ASP A 653 2.16 28.29 33.79
N LEU A 654 1.27 29.06 34.43
CA LEU A 654 0.61 30.22 33.84
C LEU A 654 1.39 31.54 33.98
N ARG A 655 2.54 31.52 34.68
CA ARG A 655 3.37 32.70 34.99
C ARG A 655 2.58 33.80 35.69
N LEU A 656 1.83 33.40 36.71
CA LEU A 656 1.04 34.30 37.56
C LEU A 656 1.77 34.52 38.87
N ASP A 657 1.47 35.64 39.54
CA ASP A 657 2.05 35.91 40.86
C ASP A 657 1.49 34.98 41.96
N SER A 658 2.21 34.77 43.03
CA SER A 658 1.82 33.91 44.16
C SER A 658 1.48 34.64 45.43
N LEU A 659 1.40 36.00 45.43
CA LEU A 659 1.14 36.82 46.59
C LEU A 659 -0.33 36.76 47.01
N LEU A 660 -0.61 36.05 48.10
CA LEU A 660 -1.98 35.80 48.58
C LEU A 660 -2.70 37.05 49.11
N THR A 661 -2.03 38.18 49.15
CA THR A 661 -2.63 39.48 49.56
C THR A 661 -3.20 40.26 48.38
N GLN A 662 -2.90 39.85 47.14
CA GLN A 662 -3.41 40.49 45.94
C GLN A 662 -4.36 39.54 45.20
N PRO A 663 -5.58 39.93 44.87
CA PRO A 663 -6.49 39.10 44.11
C PRO A 663 -6.01 38.95 42.66
N TYR A 664 -6.35 37.86 42.02
CA TYR A 664 -6.26 37.73 40.59
C TYR A 664 -7.35 38.54 39.89
N THR A 665 -7.01 39.03 38.72
CA THR A 665 -8.00 39.68 37.81
C THR A 665 -8.97 38.64 37.25
N ALA A 666 -10.08 39.08 36.70
CA ALA A 666 -11.04 38.20 36.05
C ALA A 666 -10.40 37.45 34.84
N GLU A 667 -9.46 38.09 34.13
CA GLU A 667 -8.73 37.49 33.03
C GLU A 667 -7.78 36.38 33.52
N GLU A 668 -7.08 36.60 34.62
CA GLU A 668 -6.19 35.61 35.24
C GLU A 668 -6.98 34.39 35.76
N ILE A 669 -8.15 34.61 36.35
CA ILE A 669 -9.06 33.54 36.79
C ILE A 669 -9.56 32.73 35.59
N ALA A 670 -9.95 33.38 34.49
CA ALA A 670 -10.35 32.69 33.26
C ALA A 670 -9.20 31.86 32.66
N ARG A 671 -7.97 32.34 32.74
CA ARG A 671 -6.79 31.58 32.34
C ARG A 671 -6.58 30.37 33.21
N ILE A 672 -6.77 30.48 34.52
CA ILE A 672 -6.65 29.35 35.45
C ILE A 672 -7.75 28.33 35.19
N GLU A 673 -8.98 28.81 34.96
CA GLU A 673 -10.15 27.99 34.61
C GLU A 673 -9.89 27.17 33.37
N ASN A 674 -9.51 27.82 32.26
CA ASN A 674 -9.23 27.12 31.00
C ASN A 674 -8.12 26.09 31.13
N PHE A 675 -7.01 26.43 31.80
CA PHE A 675 -5.90 25.52 32.02
C PHE A 675 -6.27 24.34 32.93
N ALA A 676 -7.04 24.58 33.97
CA ALA A 676 -7.53 23.54 34.88
C ALA A 676 -8.47 22.56 34.16
N GLU A 677 -9.36 23.07 33.31
CA GLU A 677 -10.25 22.24 32.48
C GLU A 677 -9.48 21.43 31.42
N GLU A 678 -8.47 22.04 30.79
CA GLU A 678 -7.58 21.34 29.84
C GLU A 678 -6.93 20.14 30.50
N ILE A 679 -6.26 20.32 31.65
CA ILE A 679 -5.62 19.24 32.38
C ILE A 679 -6.63 18.20 32.90
N ALA A 680 -7.79 18.64 33.40
CA ALA A 680 -8.83 17.74 33.90
C ALA A 680 -9.42 16.84 32.78
N ASN A 681 -9.41 17.32 31.56
CA ASN A 681 -9.90 16.60 30.38
C ASN A 681 -8.76 15.94 29.59
N GLU A 682 -7.50 16.10 30.04
CA GLU A 682 -6.38 15.44 29.39
C GLU A 682 -6.55 13.92 29.43
N LYS A 683 -6.40 13.33 28.25
CA LYS A 683 -6.47 11.89 28.08
C LYS A 683 -5.11 11.29 28.36
N MET A 684 -5.01 10.59 29.45
CA MET A 684 -3.79 9.85 29.82
C MET A 684 -3.84 8.46 29.22
N THR A 685 -2.71 7.98 28.70
CA THR A 685 -2.55 6.57 28.41
C THR A 685 -2.54 5.80 29.73
N GLY A 686 -3.31 4.72 29.78
CA GLY A 686 -3.29 3.78 30.90
C GLY A 686 -1.99 2.96 30.94
N GLN A 687 -2.06 1.75 31.46
CA GLN A 687 -0.96 0.79 31.36
C GLN A 687 -0.67 0.48 29.89
N LEU A 688 0.61 0.17 29.59
CA LEU A 688 0.99 -0.27 28.25
C LEU A 688 0.17 -1.50 27.82
N TYR A 689 0.05 -1.70 26.51
CA TYR A 689 -0.60 -2.88 25.98
C TYR A 689 0.25 -4.12 26.19
N THR A 690 -0.37 -5.20 26.62
CA THR A 690 0.29 -6.51 26.73
C THR A 690 -0.43 -7.52 25.86
N THR A 691 0.28 -8.10 24.89
CA THR A 691 -0.24 -9.13 24.00
C THR A 691 -0.72 -10.35 24.78
N GLY A 692 -1.91 -10.82 24.47
CA GLY A 692 -2.52 -11.98 25.16
C GLY A 692 -3.20 -11.63 26.48
N VAL A 693 -3.32 -10.34 26.83
CA VAL A 693 -4.06 -9.86 28.00
C VAL A 693 -5.25 -9.02 27.54
N PRO A 694 -6.50 -9.48 27.72
CA PRO A 694 -7.67 -8.73 27.29
C PRO A 694 -7.85 -7.44 28.07
N TYR A 695 -8.44 -6.45 27.46
CA TYR A 695 -8.84 -5.23 28.16
C TYR A 695 -9.94 -5.52 29.17
N SER A 696 -9.81 -4.95 30.35
CA SER A 696 -10.92 -4.98 31.31
C SER A 696 -12.12 -4.19 30.75
N PRO A 697 -13.36 -4.50 31.18
CA PRO A 697 -14.54 -3.75 30.79
C PRO A 697 -14.44 -2.24 31.08
N GLU A 698 -13.68 -1.87 32.12
CA GLU A 698 -13.41 -0.47 32.45
C GLU A 698 -12.49 0.20 31.42
N LYS A 699 -11.39 -0.46 31.03
CA LYS A 699 -10.47 0.02 30.00
C LYS A 699 -11.19 0.17 28.65
N ILE A 700 -12.06 -0.78 28.29
CA ILE A 700 -12.88 -0.70 27.07
C ILE A 700 -13.80 0.50 27.12
N ARG A 701 -14.57 0.67 28.22
CA ARG A 701 -15.47 1.81 28.37
C ARG A 701 -14.73 3.16 28.29
N SER A 702 -13.59 3.26 28.97
CA SER A 702 -12.77 4.47 28.98
C SER A 702 -12.21 4.78 27.59
N SER A 703 -11.74 3.78 26.85
CA SER A 703 -11.23 3.94 25.48
C SER A 703 -12.34 4.35 24.52
N VAL A 704 -13.50 3.71 24.56
CA VAL A 704 -14.67 4.12 23.75
C VAL A 704 -15.11 5.55 24.07
N MET A 705 -15.08 5.93 25.35
CA MET A 705 -15.37 7.29 25.77
C MET A 705 -14.40 8.29 25.13
N ALA A 706 -13.08 7.98 25.18
CA ALA A 706 -12.05 8.83 24.60
C ALA A 706 -12.15 8.94 23.07
N MET A 707 -12.56 7.88 22.40
CA MET A 707 -12.75 7.86 20.94
C MET A 707 -13.99 8.61 20.47
N SER A 708 -15.03 8.70 21.31
CA SER A 708 -16.36 9.14 20.86
C SER A 708 -16.77 10.50 21.40
N ALA A 709 -16.36 10.88 22.62
CA ALA A 709 -16.88 12.08 23.26
C ALA A 709 -16.47 13.38 22.54
N ASP A 710 -15.18 13.51 22.18
CA ASP A 710 -14.68 14.73 21.51
C ASP A 710 -15.25 14.93 20.11
N PRO A 711 -15.26 13.94 19.21
CA PRO A 711 -15.85 14.11 17.89
C PRO A 711 -17.31 14.57 17.95
N ILE A 712 -18.09 14.01 18.88
CA ILE A 712 -19.49 14.44 19.09
C ILE A 712 -19.54 15.88 19.61
N ALA A 713 -18.75 16.19 20.64
CA ALA A 713 -18.78 17.51 21.28
C ALA A 713 -18.37 18.62 20.30
N TYR A 714 -17.27 18.44 19.58
CA TYR A 714 -16.78 19.42 18.60
C TYR A 714 -17.73 19.59 17.42
N SER A 715 -18.33 18.50 16.92
CA SER A 715 -19.26 18.58 15.81
C SER A 715 -20.57 19.28 16.19
N VAL A 716 -21.11 18.98 17.38
CA VAL A 716 -22.31 19.66 17.88
C VAL A 716 -22.04 21.17 18.13
N ALA A 717 -20.88 21.50 18.70
CA ALA A 717 -20.46 22.89 18.88
C ALA A 717 -20.32 23.65 17.55
N ALA A 718 -19.76 22.98 16.52
CA ALA A 718 -19.63 23.54 15.18
C ALA A 718 -21.01 23.80 14.54
N LEU A 719 -21.95 22.87 14.70
CA LEU A 719 -23.34 23.06 14.24
C LEU A 719 -24.04 24.22 14.95
N ASP A 720 -23.89 24.32 16.27
CA ASP A 720 -24.51 25.42 17.06
C ASP A 720 -23.85 26.76 16.73
N ARG A 721 -22.56 26.81 16.48
CA ARG A 721 -21.86 28.00 15.99
C ARG A 721 -22.41 28.47 14.64
N GLN A 722 -22.55 27.58 13.68
CA GLN A 722 -23.11 27.92 12.35
C GLN A 722 -24.55 28.46 12.44
N ARG A 723 -25.33 27.95 13.41
CA ARG A 723 -26.71 28.39 13.67
C ARG A 723 -26.78 29.64 14.51
N GLY A 724 -25.67 30.25 14.89
CA GLY A 724 -25.62 31.46 15.74
C GLY A 724 -26.04 31.25 17.18
N LYS A 725 -26.13 30.03 17.68
CA LYS A 725 -26.51 29.72 19.07
C LYS A 725 -25.38 30.00 20.06
N VAL A 726 -24.13 29.94 19.60
CA VAL A 726 -22.95 30.19 20.42
C VAL A 726 -21.94 31.06 19.65
N THR A 727 -21.16 31.83 20.38
CA THR A 727 -20.14 32.73 19.85
C THR A 727 -18.76 32.08 19.97
N ASP A 728 -17.80 32.54 19.14
CA ASP A 728 -16.41 32.11 19.21
C ASP A 728 -15.77 32.37 20.57
N SER A 729 -16.17 33.45 21.26
CA SER A 729 -15.70 33.77 22.59
C SER A 729 -16.15 32.75 23.63
N GLN A 730 -17.40 32.29 23.56
CA GLN A 730 -17.93 31.24 24.44
C GLN A 730 -17.23 29.92 24.18
N LEU A 731 -16.99 29.54 22.92
CA LEU A 731 -16.29 28.28 22.57
C LEU A 731 -14.80 28.29 22.95
N LYS A 732 -14.18 29.45 23.14
CA LYS A 732 -12.80 29.56 23.65
C LYS A 732 -12.71 29.28 25.16
N SER A 733 -13.81 29.38 25.89
CA SER A 733 -13.84 28.98 27.30
C SER A 733 -13.93 27.46 27.41
N GLN A 734 -12.91 26.82 27.95
CA GLN A 734 -12.89 25.38 28.17
C GLN A 734 -14.00 24.93 29.13
N ALA A 735 -14.26 25.71 30.20
CA ALA A 735 -15.33 25.41 31.13
C ALA A 735 -16.69 25.41 30.44
N PHE A 736 -16.98 26.45 29.62
CA PHE A 736 -18.21 26.51 28.82
C PHE A 736 -18.32 25.32 27.87
N PHE A 737 -17.24 25.01 27.12
CA PHE A 737 -17.22 23.88 26.16
C PHE A 737 -17.44 22.55 26.87
N THR A 738 -16.75 22.33 28.00
CA THR A 738 -16.89 21.09 28.80
C THR A 738 -18.32 20.92 29.27
N GLN A 739 -18.91 21.96 29.84
CA GLN A 739 -20.26 21.88 30.40
C GLN A 739 -21.36 21.69 29.33
N HIS A 740 -21.25 22.41 28.20
CA HIS A 740 -22.31 22.45 27.19
C HIS A 740 -22.18 21.40 26.10
N TYR A 741 -21.00 20.91 25.85
CA TYR A 741 -20.73 19.95 24.74
C TYR A 741 -20.07 18.66 25.20
N LEU A 742 -18.97 18.73 25.97
CA LEU A 742 -18.19 17.55 26.29
C LEU A 742 -18.89 16.61 27.31
N GLU A 743 -19.40 17.14 28.40
CA GLU A 743 -20.11 16.30 29.38
C GLU A 743 -21.43 15.73 28.84
N PRO A 744 -22.27 16.48 28.09
CA PRO A 744 -23.39 15.88 27.35
C PRO A 744 -22.98 14.79 26.39
N ALA A 745 -21.89 14.94 25.64
CA ALA A 745 -21.37 13.90 24.76
C ALA A 745 -20.92 12.66 25.55
N LYS A 746 -20.20 12.83 26.66
CA LYS A 746 -19.82 11.73 27.55
C LYS A 746 -21.05 11.01 28.14
N GLN A 747 -22.09 11.76 28.50
CA GLN A 747 -23.33 11.17 28.98
C GLN A 747 -24.03 10.34 27.91
N LEU A 748 -24.08 10.85 26.67
CA LEU A 748 -24.60 10.14 25.51
C LEU A 748 -23.85 8.82 25.29
N VAL A 749 -22.51 8.86 25.26
CA VAL A 749 -21.68 7.65 25.10
C VAL A 749 -21.99 6.62 26.20
N ARG A 750 -22.14 7.05 27.47
CA ARG A 750 -22.52 6.16 28.57
C ARG A 750 -23.90 5.52 28.34
N GLN A 751 -24.87 6.30 27.86
CA GLN A 751 -26.23 5.82 27.58
C GLN A 751 -26.21 4.78 26.45
N VAL A 752 -25.51 5.03 25.35
CA VAL A 752 -25.38 4.09 24.23
C VAL A 752 -24.64 2.81 24.68
N LEU A 753 -23.55 2.94 25.44
CA LEU A 753 -22.84 1.78 26.02
C LEU A 753 -23.75 0.99 27.00
N GLY A 754 -24.70 1.67 27.65
CA GLY A 754 -25.70 1.07 28.53
C GLY A 754 -26.90 0.43 27.82
N GLY A 755 -26.93 0.44 26.47
CA GLY A 755 -27.95 -0.23 25.68
C GLY A 755 -28.92 0.68 24.92
N GLN A 756 -28.75 2.02 25.00
CA GLN A 756 -29.55 2.92 24.18
C GLN A 756 -29.26 2.67 22.69
N LYS A 757 -30.29 2.56 21.89
CA LYS A 757 -30.16 2.36 20.45
C LYS A 757 -29.53 3.58 19.77
N ALA A 758 -28.50 3.37 19.01
CA ALA A 758 -27.81 4.37 18.21
C ALA A 758 -28.36 4.36 16.78
N ASP A 759 -29.50 5.00 16.59
CA ASP A 759 -30.20 5.11 15.30
C ASP A 759 -30.27 6.56 14.82
N ASP A 760 -30.80 6.77 13.61
CA ASP A 760 -30.95 8.10 13.00
C ASP A 760 -31.77 9.06 13.87
N ALA A 761 -32.73 8.54 14.64
CA ALA A 761 -33.52 9.38 15.55
C ALA A 761 -32.66 9.93 16.70
N LEU A 762 -31.71 9.13 17.22
CA LEU A 762 -30.75 9.60 18.20
C LEU A 762 -29.76 10.61 17.57
N VAL A 763 -29.26 10.32 16.38
CA VAL A 763 -28.37 11.21 15.62
C VAL A 763 -29.04 12.56 15.39
N CYS A 764 -30.27 12.58 14.87
CA CYS A 764 -31.05 13.80 14.64
C CYS A 764 -31.24 14.63 15.93
N ARG A 765 -31.53 13.96 17.04
CA ARG A 765 -31.68 14.61 18.35
C ARG A 765 -30.37 15.22 18.82
N VAL A 766 -29.25 14.50 18.71
CA VAL A 766 -27.93 14.98 19.15
C VAL A 766 -27.44 16.14 18.29
N ALA A 767 -27.57 16.03 16.98
CA ALA A 767 -27.18 17.08 16.05
C ALA A 767 -28.21 18.25 16.00
N GLY A 768 -29.39 18.12 16.62
CA GLY A 768 -30.45 19.10 16.59
C GLY A 768 -30.97 19.38 15.18
N ILE A 769 -31.24 18.30 14.41
CA ILE A 769 -31.65 18.33 13.00
C ILE A 769 -32.90 17.46 12.78
N THR A 770 -33.54 17.66 11.61
CA THR A 770 -34.61 16.77 11.14
C THR A 770 -34.05 15.59 10.31
N PRO A 771 -34.81 14.49 10.11
CA PRO A 771 -34.39 13.41 9.21
C PRO A 771 -34.12 13.84 7.78
N GLU A 772 -34.89 14.84 7.28
CA GLU A 772 -34.68 15.39 5.93
C GLU A 772 -33.33 16.10 5.83
N LYS A 773 -32.91 16.79 6.88
CA LYS A 773 -31.62 17.47 6.93
C LYS A 773 -30.46 16.46 6.98
N LEU A 774 -30.65 15.31 7.65
CA LEU A 774 -29.68 14.20 7.63
C LEU A 774 -29.53 13.63 6.20
N ALA A 775 -30.65 13.39 5.52
CA ALA A 775 -30.63 12.92 4.13
C ALA A 775 -30.01 13.94 3.16
N GLU A 776 -30.25 15.24 3.38
CA GLU A 776 -29.57 16.31 2.63
C GLU A 776 -28.05 16.27 2.83
N ALA A 777 -27.58 16.09 4.06
CA ALA A 777 -26.15 15.98 4.37
C ALA A 777 -25.49 14.81 3.63
N HIS A 778 -26.14 13.65 3.59
CA HIS A 778 -25.70 12.51 2.80
C HIS A 778 -25.59 12.84 1.31
N THR A 779 -26.58 13.57 0.77
CA THR A 779 -26.57 13.97 -0.64
C THR A 779 -25.42 14.91 -0.95
N ILE A 780 -25.13 15.88 -0.08
CA ILE A 780 -24.04 16.86 -0.23
C ILE A 780 -22.68 16.16 -0.23
N LEU A 781 -22.50 15.14 0.62
CA LEU A 781 -21.23 14.43 0.79
C LEU A 781 -21.04 13.28 -0.19
N THR A 782 -22.10 12.85 -0.89
CA THR A 782 -21.99 11.79 -1.88
C THR A 782 -21.31 12.35 -3.14
N PRO A 783 -20.11 11.85 -3.52
CA PRO A 783 -19.49 12.31 -4.75
C PRO A 783 -20.38 11.98 -5.94
N PRO A 784 -20.46 12.84 -6.96
CA PRO A 784 -21.22 12.55 -8.17
C PRO A 784 -20.69 11.24 -8.77
N ARG A 785 -21.56 10.25 -8.98
CA ARG A 785 -21.22 9.01 -9.65
C ARG A 785 -20.73 9.37 -11.05
N ARG A 786 -19.43 9.35 -11.28
CA ARG A 786 -18.86 9.34 -12.62
C ARG A 786 -19.25 8.02 -13.25
N GLY A 787 -20.38 8.05 -13.97
CA GLY A 787 -20.80 6.91 -14.78
C GLY A 787 -19.77 6.67 -15.86
N MET A 788 -19.21 5.48 -15.88
CA MET A 788 -18.37 4.97 -16.97
C MET A 788 -19.21 4.53 -18.18
N MET A 789 -20.41 5.10 -18.36
CA MET A 789 -21.26 4.90 -19.53
C MET A 789 -21.92 6.23 -19.90
N MET A 790 -21.89 6.53 -21.20
CA MET A 790 -22.53 7.66 -21.86
C MET A 790 -23.98 7.87 -21.39
N GLY A 791 -24.19 8.77 -20.47
CA GLY A 791 -25.46 9.30 -20.06
C GLY A 791 -25.26 10.76 -19.69
N ARG A 792 -26.10 11.64 -20.21
CA ARG A 792 -26.09 13.08 -20.06
C ARG A 792 -25.56 13.51 -18.70
N ALA A 793 -24.49 14.29 -18.71
CA ALA A 793 -23.97 14.98 -17.54
C ALA A 793 -25.09 15.88 -16.98
N THR A 794 -25.64 15.48 -15.84
CA THR A 794 -26.39 16.43 -15.01
C THR A 794 -25.36 17.38 -14.41
N THR A 795 -25.56 18.66 -14.57
CA THR A 795 -24.74 19.74 -13.98
C THR A 795 -24.60 19.45 -12.49
N PRO A 796 -23.39 19.35 -11.93
CA PRO A 796 -23.23 19.11 -10.51
C PRO A 796 -23.88 20.26 -9.73
N THR A 797 -24.73 19.98 -8.77
CA THR A 797 -25.25 20.99 -7.84
C THR A 797 -24.05 21.51 -7.04
N GLU A 798 -23.70 22.78 -7.22
CA GLU A 798 -22.64 23.41 -6.44
C GLU A 798 -23.19 23.77 -5.06
N TYR A 799 -22.64 23.12 -4.04
CA TYR A 799 -22.94 23.44 -2.65
C TYR A 799 -21.93 24.46 -2.09
N THR A 800 -22.42 25.40 -1.28
CA THR A 800 -21.54 26.38 -0.61
C THR A 800 -20.59 25.72 0.39
N ALA A 801 -19.51 26.41 0.73
CA ALA A 801 -18.55 25.93 1.73
C ALA A 801 -19.22 25.72 3.10
N ASP A 802 -20.21 26.52 3.44
CA ASP A 802 -20.96 26.40 4.71
C ASP A 802 -21.88 25.19 4.72
N GLN A 803 -22.57 24.89 3.62
CA GLN A 803 -23.38 23.70 3.47
C GLN A 803 -22.51 22.43 3.57
N LYS A 804 -21.34 22.43 2.95
CA LYS A 804 -20.39 21.30 3.05
C LYS A 804 -19.87 21.11 4.48
N ARG A 805 -19.54 22.20 5.18
CA ARG A 805 -19.09 22.13 6.59
C ARG A 805 -20.19 21.62 7.51
N GLU A 806 -21.43 22.10 7.33
CA GLU A 806 -22.58 21.61 8.10
C GLU A 806 -22.80 20.12 7.86
N ALA A 807 -22.82 19.68 6.60
CA ALA A 807 -22.96 18.28 6.24
C ALA A 807 -21.84 17.40 6.83
N GLN A 808 -20.60 17.86 6.81
CA GLN A 808 -19.47 17.16 7.44
C GLN A 808 -19.65 17.01 8.95
N ALA A 809 -20.07 18.06 9.65
CA ALA A 809 -20.32 18.00 11.08
C ALA A 809 -21.48 17.04 11.43
N ILE A 810 -22.54 17.03 10.64
CA ILE A 810 -23.66 16.08 10.78
C ILE A 810 -23.17 14.63 10.58
N ALA A 811 -22.45 14.38 9.51
CA ALA A 811 -21.91 13.05 9.20
C ALA A 811 -20.93 12.56 10.28
N GLU A 812 -20.16 13.46 10.89
CA GLU A 812 -19.26 13.10 11.98
C GLU A 812 -20.03 12.70 13.25
N VAL A 813 -21.11 13.40 13.59
CA VAL A 813 -22.00 13.00 14.70
C VAL A 813 -22.61 11.63 14.40
N GLU A 814 -23.18 11.45 13.21
CA GLU A 814 -23.78 10.17 12.78
C GLU A 814 -22.77 9.03 12.86
N ARG A 815 -21.62 9.20 12.19
CA ARG A 815 -20.56 8.20 12.17
C ARG A 815 -20.11 7.81 13.56
N THR A 816 -19.93 8.79 14.45
CA THR A 816 -19.44 8.52 15.79
C THR A 816 -20.50 7.84 16.65
N VAL A 817 -21.74 8.36 16.67
CA VAL A 817 -22.83 7.83 17.49
C VAL A 817 -23.17 6.38 17.09
N THR A 818 -23.30 6.11 15.79
CA THR A 818 -23.66 4.79 15.28
C THR A 818 -22.54 3.75 15.49
N ASN A 819 -21.29 4.20 15.62
CA ASN A 819 -20.14 3.31 15.82
C ASN A 819 -19.74 3.07 17.29
N ILE A 820 -20.38 3.72 18.29
CA ILE A 820 -20.02 3.53 19.71
C ILE A 820 -20.05 2.03 20.11
N GLN A 821 -21.10 1.30 19.73
CA GLN A 821 -21.20 -0.14 20.02
C GLN A 821 -20.21 -0.97 19.19
N ASN A 822 -19.93 -0.55 17.97
CA ASN A 822 -18.94 -1.20 17.13
C ASN A 822 -17.51 -1.02 17.71
N TYR A 823 -17.17 0.16 18.21
CA TYR A 823 -15.90 0.40 18.90
C TYR A 823 -15.76 -0.49 20.15
N LYS A 824 -16.83 -0.61 20.94
CA LYS A 824 -16.85 -1.52 22.09
C LYS A 824 -16.58 -2.96 21.64
N ARG A 825 -17.37 -3.47 20.68
CA ARG A 825 -17.23 -4.83 20.15
C ARG A 825 -15.83 -5.05 19.56
N ALA A 826 -15.31 -4.13 18.77
CA ALA A 826 -13.99 -4.24 18.19
C ALA A 826 -12.89 -4.33 19.26
N LEU A 827 -12.97 -3.54 20.33
CA LEU A 827 -12.01 -3.61 21.44
C LEU A 827 -12.17 -4.91 22.24
N GLU A 828 -13.40 -5.41 22.42
CA GLU A 828 -13.66 -6.71 23.02
C GLU A 828 -13.08 -7.85 22.18
N GLU A 829 -13.39 -7.89 20.89
CA GLU A 829 -12.93 -8.91 19.94
C GLU A 829 -11.40 -8.86 19.76
N LEU A 830 -10.82 -7.69 19.50
CA LEU A 830 -9.37 -7.54 19.34
C LEU A 830 -8.59 -7.89 20.61
N SER A 831 -9.15 -7.66 21.79
CA SER A 831 -8.53 -8.08 23.04
C SER A 831 -8.72 -9.59 23.32
N LEU A 832 -9.75 -10.21 22.75
CA LEU A 832 -10.06 -11.65 22.92
C LEU A 832 -9.38 -12.53 21.85
N ILE A 833 -9.08 -12.03 20.66
CA ILE A 833 -8.45 -12.78 19.56
C ILE A 833 -7.17 -13.51 20.00
N HIS A 834 -6.48 -12.98 21.00
CA HIS A 834 -5.28 -13.60 21.54
C HIS A 834 -5.54 -14.70 22.59
N ILE A 835 -6.77 -14.98 22.95
CA ILE A 835 -7.14 -15.90 24.04
C ILE A 835 -8.11 -17.00 23.58
N SER A 836 -8.98 -16.73 22.59
CA SER A 836 -9.88 -17.74 22.07
C SER A 836 -9.10 -18.75 21.22
N GLU A 837 -9.27 -20.05 21.54
CA GLU A 837 -8.89 -21.08 20.57
C GLU A 837 -9.59 -20.78 19.24
N PRO A 838 -8.89 -20.91 18.09
CA PRO A 838 -9.58 -20.92 16.84
C PRO A 838 -10.57 -22.08 16.89
N THR A 839 -11.84 -21.78 16.86
CA THR A 839 -12.87 -22.81 16.63
C THR A 839 -12.45 -23.52 15.35
N ARG A 840 -12.00 -24.78 15.46
CA ARG A 840 -11.76 -25.61 14.31
C ARG A 840 -13.06 -25.60 13.51
N PRO A 841 -13.04 -25.27 12.20
CA PRO A 841 -14.17 -25.59 11.37
C PRO A 841 -14.35 -27.09 11.49
N GLU A 842 -15.50 -27.52 11.97
CA GLU A 842 -15.88 -28.93 11.91
C GLU A 842 -15.72 -29.35 10.44
N PRO A 843 -15.08 -30.51 10.18
CA PRO A 843 -14.99 -30.99 8.80
C PRO A 843 -16.45 -31.18 8.32
N ILE A 844 -16.80 -30.43 7.30
CA ILE A 844 -18.03 -30.63 6.57
C ILE A 844 -17.92 -32.03 5.94
N SER A 845 -18.68 -32.96 6.51
CA SER A 845 -18.84 -34.33 6.04
C SER A 845 -19.46 -34.37 4.65
#